data_7d913904f6f1b8cd64cb64fc566d2302
#
_entry.id   7d913904f6f1b8cd64cb64fc566d2302
#
_cell.length_a   1.000
_cell.length_b   1.000
_cell.length_c   1.000
_cell.angle_alpha   90.00
_cell.angle_beta   90.00
_cell.angle_gamma   90.00
#
_symmetry.space_group_name_H-M   'P 1'
#
loop_
_entity.id
_entity.type
_entity.pdbx_description
1 polymer ?
#
loop_
_entity_poly.entity_id
_entity_poly.type
_entity_poly.pdbx_seq_one_letter_code
_entity_poly.pdbx_strand_id
1 'polypeptide(L)'
;RNPVTDVERIFLWQGNARILIAIVKYIEDKRNVLHDTRAMGVPVLLVVEDNIRYYSSFLPVIYTELIKQSRRVIQEGINVAHKLVRMQARPKILLSSNFEDAAQLVQEYREYLIGLVSDVEFPWEGKLSPEAGFELARMMKALVPDVPVVLQTSRTEFRPRALGAGYSFLRKRSPTLLKDLRRILTEQVGFGDFVFRLPDLQEVGRAKDLNELEEQLQTVSAESLVYHAQSNHFSHWLMARTEFALAAKLRPRKVSDFNGPEHLRRDLIESINDYRREQSELLIGDFNAETFKPSESGFLRIGSGSLGGKARGLAFVRHLLRKNRIARRFPNIRIAVPPALVLATDAFDQFMAENNLLDFALGCDDDDEILRRFLAAELPEKLQEDLKAFLEQVSYPLAVRSSSLLEDSQYQPFTGVYETFMLGNQQPDLGQRLAELIDSIKRVYASTFSRHAKAYVRATPYRLEEEKMAVIVQQLVGSTHGQRFYPNFSGVVRSHNFYPVPPMSFADGIAAVALGLGRAVVDGGKCLTFCPRYPQNLLQFSSVEDILANSQTEFWALSLNGVPQGRPGHLHEMRFDLNAAEADGTLPPVASTYSDDNEAIYDGVSRPGIRIVSFAPMLKYNLFPLATILETLVKAGEHALGIPVEIEFAVRLPRHPREPAEFGFLQIRPLTLSRDHQDLSVADVDPQQLLCQSNKVLGNGRIENLYDVVVVDSHRFERSRSQEVAKAVAHFNGLLSVENRPYLLIGVGRWGSNDPWLGIPVEWDEISGARVIVEAGFRDFRVTPSQGSHFFQNLTAFQIGYFTVNPDAGEGTVDWEWLTEQPSVDEDGCVRHLQFEAPLRVVMNSRTSQGVIFKPEVERPAAI
;
A
#
# COMPACT_ATOMS: atom_id res chain seq x y z
N ARG A 1 -40.47 -23.96 20.44
CA ARG A 1 -39.60 -23.61 19.33
C ARG A 1 -38.22 -24.08 19.73
N ASN A 2 -37.64 -25.03 19.02
CA ASN A 2 -36.26 -25.51 19.27
C ASN A 2 -35.29 -24.33 19.17
N PRO A 3 -34.36 -24.14 20.09
CA PRO A 3 -33.32 -23.13 19.95
C PRO A 3 -32.43 -23.51 18.75
N VAL A 4 -32.34 -22.62 17.79
CA VAL A 4 -31.42 -22.74 16.66
C VAL A 4 -30.03 -22.41 17.25
N THR A 5 -29.26 -23.44 17.58
CA THR A 5 -27.98 -23.33 18.30
C THR A 5 -26.84 -22.76 17.48
N ASP A 6 -27.01 -22.63 16.13
CA ASP A 6 -25.97 -22.21 15.21
C ASP A 6 -26.18 -20.82 14.59
N VAL A 7 -27.11 -20.01 15.11
CA VAL A 7 -27.42 -18.66 14.62
C VAL A 7 -26.88 -17.63 15.60
N GLU A 8 -25.92 -16.85 15.14
CA GLU A 8 -25.28 -15.81 15.96
C GLU A 8 -26.23 -14.64 16.30
N ARG A 9 -27.03 -14.17 15.33
CA ARG A 9 -27.99 -13.07 15.51
C ARG A 9 -29.07 -13.10 14.42
N ILE A 10 -30.29 -12.74 14.77
CA ILE A 10 -31.45 -12.67 13.85
C ILE A 10 -31.77 -11.20 13.60
N PHE A 11 -32.00 -10.83 12.33
CA PHE A 11 -32.43 -9.49 11.94
C PHE A 11 -33.78 -9.55 11.24
N LEU A 12 -34.62 -8.58 11.55
CA LEU A 12 -35.98 -8.47 10.95
C LEU A 12 -35.90 -7.56 9.72
N TRP A 13 -36.21 -8.09 8.55
CA TRP A 13 -36.37 -7.31 7.32
C TRP A 13 -37.65 -6.46 7.37
N GLN A 14 -37.49 -5.14 7.26
CA GLN A 14 -38.58 -4.16 7.29
C GLN A 14 -38.69 -3.36 5.99
N GLY A 15 -38.26 -3.91 4.86
CA GLY A 15 -38.30 -3.26 3.54
C GLY A 15 -37.14 -2.25 3.32
N ASN A 16 -36.15 -2.15 4.22
CA ASN A 16 -35.07 -1.20 4.13
C ASN A 16 -33.72 -1.92 3.83
N ALA A 17 -33.20 -1.74 2.63
CA ALA A 17 -31.94 -2.38 2.18
C ALA A 17 -30.72 -2.01 3.04
N ARG A 18 -30.75 -0.91 3.80
CA ARG A 18 -29.65 -0.51 4.70
C ARG A 18 -29.39 -1.52 5.82
N ILE A 19 -30.34 -2.41 6.09
CA ILE A 19 -30.15 -3.49 7.06
C ILE A 19 -29.03 -4.45 6.64
N LEU A 20 -28.84 -4.68 5.33
CA LEU A 20 -27.77 -5.53 4.83
C LEU A 20 -26.38 -4.93 5.17
N ILE A 21 -26.23 -3.62 4.99
CA ILE A 21 -25.02 -2.91 5.38
C ILE A 21 -24.81 -3.00 6.90
N ALA A 22 -25.89 -2.85 7.67
CA ALA A 22 -25.82 -2.94 9.14
C ALA A 22 -25.40 -4.35 9.61
N ILE A 23 -25.89 -5.41 8.97
CA ILE A 23 -25.49 -6.79 9.29
C ILE A 23 -24.00 -7.01 9.00
N VAL A 24 -23.54 -6.65 7.80
CA VAL A 24 -22.12 -6.80 7.42
C VAL A 24 -21.22 -6.03 8.39
N LYS A 25 -21.57 -4.77 8.67
CA LYS A 25 -20.76 -3.92 9.57
C LYS A 25 -20.81 -4.36 11.02
N TYR A 26 -21.91 -4.91 11.49
CA TYR A 26 -22.01 -5.51 12.82
C TYR A 26 -21.06 -6.71 12.99
N ILE A 27 -20.99 -7.60 12.00
CA ILE A 27 -20.09 -8.76 12.03
C ILE A 27 -18.62 -8.28 11.95
N GLU A 28 -18.34 -7.33 11.07
CA GLU A 28 -17.01 -6.72 10.93
C GLU A 28 -16.55 -6.09 12.26
N ASP A 29 -17.40 -5.29 12.89
CA ASP A 29 -17.09 -4.63 14.16
C ASP A 29 -16.83 -5.63 15.27
N LYS A 30 -17.68 -6.66 15.41
CA LYS A 30 -17.52 -7.71 16.42
C LYS A 30 -16.19 -8.46 16.26
N ARG A 31 -15.76 -8.73 15.02
CA ARG A 31 -14.51 -9.46 14.75
C ARG A 31 -13.25 -8.62 14.95
N ASN A 32 -13.32 -7.34 14.63
CA ASN A 32 -12.14 -6.49 14.55
C ASN A 32 -11.98 -5.55 15.76
N VAL A 33 -12.99 -5.40 16.62
CA VAL A 33 -12.98 -4.41 17.72
C VAL A 33 -11.75 -4.54 18.62
N LEU A 34 -11.36 -5.74 18.98
CA LEU A 34 -10.22 -5.98 19.87
C LEU A 34 -8.89 -5.52 19.24
N HIS A 35 -8.70 -5.82 17.97
CA HIS A 35 -7.52 -5.39 17.23
C HIS A 35 -7.52 -3.88 17.04
N ASP A 36 -8.62 -3.32 16.52
CA ASP A 36 -8.70 -1.92 16.12
C ASP A 36 -8.66 -0.95 17.33
N THR A 37 -9.25 -1.34 18.45
CA THR A 37 -9.14 -0.55 19.69
C THR A 37 -7.72 -0.52 20.24
N ARG A 38 -7.05 -1.68 20.30
CA ARG A 38 -5.69 -1.78 20.88
C ARG A 38 -4.61 -1.21 19.96
N ALA A 39 -4.74 -1.44 18.64
CA ALA A 39 -3.74 -0.98 17.66
C ALA A 39 -3.86 0.50 17.33
N MET A 40 -5.09 1.03 17.26
CA MET A 40 -5.35 2.37 16.71
C MET A 40 -6.13 3.30 17.65
N GLY A 41 -6.57 2.82 18.82
CA GLY A 41 -7.37 3.62 19.74
C GLY A 41 -8.80 3.88 19.26
N VAL A 42 -9.34 3.02 18.38
CA VAL A 42 -10.65 3.23 17.75
C VAL A 42 -11.76 3.25 18.80
N PRO A 43 -12.66 4.25 18.78
CA PRO A 43 -13.71 4.37 19.78
C PRO A 43 -14.85 3.35 19.57
N VAL A 44 -15.57 3.07 20.67
CA VAL A 44 -16.65 2.09 20.72
C VAL A 44 -17.93 2.75 21.19
N LEU A 45 -19.03 2.52 20.46
CA LEU A 45 -20.40 2.83 20.86
C LEU A 45 -21.08 1.53 21.29
N LEU A 46 -21.51 1.44 22.54
CA LEU A 46 -22.23 0.28 23.04
C LEU A 46 -23.75 0.48 22.88
N VAL A 47 -24.41 -0.48 22.25
CA VAL A 47 -25.87 -0.54 22.09
C VAL A 47 -26.38 -1.75 22.85
N VAL A 48 -27.37 -1.55 23.75
CA VAL A 48 -28.00 -2.63 24.50
C VAL A 48 -29.47 -2.68 24.18
N GLU A 49 -29.88 -3.76 23.53
CA GLU A 49 -31.26 -3.96 23.06
C GLU A 49 -31.52 -5.46 22.86
N ASP A 50 -32.48 -6.03 23.57
CA ASP A 50 -32.85 -7.45 23.45
C ASP A 50 -33.91 -7.73 22.38
N ASN A 51 -34.68 -6.70 22.00
CA ASN A 51 -35.77 -6.84 21.07
C ASN A 51 -35.32 -6.70 19.59
N ILE A 52 -35.51 -7.78 18.83
CA ILE A 52 -35.12 -7.91 17.42
C ILE A 52 -35.64 -6.75 16.56
N ARG A 53 -36.87 -6.32 16.82
CA ARG A 53 -37.50 -5.24 16.03
C ARG A 53 -36.80 -3.91 16.20
N TYR A 54 -36.38 -3.58 17.41
CA TYR A 54 -35.75 -2.29 17.70
C TYR A 54 -34.29 -2.26 17.23
N TYR A 55 -33.46 -3.26 17.56
CA TYR A 55 -32.09 -3.19 17.07
C TYR A 55 -31.97 -3.34 15.54
N SER A 56 -32.92 -4.07 14.89
CA SER A 56 -32.99 -4.12 13.42
C SER A 56 -33.35 -2.78 12.79
N SER A 57 -34.01 -1.89 13.55
CA SER A 57 -34.34 -0.52 13.12
C SER A 57 -33.20 0.47 13.44
N PHE A 58 -32.54 0.32 14.60
CA PHE A 58 -31.54 1.26 15.09
C PHE A 58 -30.18 1.11 14.35
N LEU A 59 -29.68 -0.11 14.22
CA LEU A 59 -28.38 -0.35 13.59
C LEU A 59 -28.27 0.25 12.18
N PRO A 60 -29.25 0.14 11.27
CA PRO A 60 -29.20 0.83 9.99
C PRO A 60 -29.07 2.35 10.10
N VAL A 61 -29.71 2.97 11.09
CA VAL A 61 -29.62 4.42 11.33
C VAL A 61 -28.24 4.77 11.87
N ILE A 62 -27.78 4.06 12.91
CA ILE A 62 -26.49 4.30 13.53
C ILE A 62 -25.36 4.15 12.50
N TYR A 63 -25.33 3.05 11.74
CA TYR A 63 -24.33 2.83 10.70
C TYR A 63 -24.42 3.84 9.56
N THR A 64 -25.64 4.29 9.20
CA THR A 64 -25.80 5.33 8.16
C THR A 64 -25.16 6.66 8.61
N GLU A 65 -25.42 7.09 9.85
CA GLU A 65 -24.84 8.33 10.38
C GLU A 65 -23.31 8.19 10.58
N LEU A 66 -22.86 7.04 11.06
CA LEU A 66 -21.45 6.71 11.19
C LEU A 66 -20.70 6.75 9.85
N ILE A 67 -21.29 6.15 8.80
CA ILE A 67 -20.69 6.17 7.45
C ILE A 67 -20.67 7.59 6.88
N LYS A 68 -21.72 8.39 7.09
CA LYS A 68 -21.72 9.80 6.68
C LYS A 68 -20.63 10.59 7.39
N GLN A 69 -20.50 10.42 8.70
CA GLN A 69 -19.44 11.03 9.48
C GLN A 69 -18.06 10.59 8.99
N SER A 70 -17.85 9.28 8.81
CA SER A 70 -16.58 8.74 8.32
C SER A 70 -16.22 9.34 6.95
N ARG A 71 -17.17 9.42 6.02
CA ARG A 71 -16.94 10.02 4.69
C ARG A 71 -16.55 11.49 4.82
N ARG A 72 -17.20 12.27 5.67
CA ARG A 72 -16.89 13.67 5.91
C ARG A 72 -15.47 13.82 6.48
N VAL A 73 -15.15 13.06 7.52
CA VAL A 73 -13.84 13.05 8.16
C VAL A 73 -12.73 12.59 7.19
N ILE A 74 -13.02 11.61 6.30
CA ILE A 74 -12.11 11.18 5.25
C ILE A 74 -11.84 12.29 4.24
N GLN A 75 -12.88 13.05 3.83
CA GLN A 75 -12.72 14.18 2.91
C GLN A 75 -11.87 15.31 3.50
N GLU A 76 -11.97 15.56 4.81
CA GLU A 76 -11.14 16.49 5.55
C GLU A 76 -9.69 16.00 5.75
N GLY A 77 -9.42 14.75 5.43
CA GLY A 77 -8.07 14.14 5.52
C GLY A 77 -7.09 14.78 4.55
N ILE A 78 -6.01 15.31 5.10
CA ILE A 78 -4.99 16.08 4.39
C ILE A 78 -4.21 15.23 3.37
N ASN A 79 -4.13 13.90 3.58
CA ASN A 79 -3.46 12.95 2.67
C ASN A 79 -4.12 11.55 2.71
N VAL A 80 -3.74 10.65 1.78
CA VAL A 80 -4.34 9.31 1.68
C VAL A 80 -4.00 8.44 2.88
N ALA A 81 -2.80 8.54 3.44
CA ALA A 81 -2.47 7.79 4.64
C ALA A 81 -3.38 8.22 5.80
N HIS A 82 -3.61 9.53 5.96
CA HIS A 82 -4.57 10.07 6.92
C HIS A 82 -6.00 9.65 6.59
N LYS A 83 -6.38 9.62 5.29
CA LYS A 83 -7.68 9.10 4.85
C LYS A 83 -7.81 7.60 5.14
N LEU A 84 -6.76 6.81 4.94
CA LEU A 84 -6.74 5.37 5.22
C LEU A 84 -6.82 5.07 6.72
N VAL A 85 -6.05 5.79 7.53
CA VAL A 85 -6.16 5.70 8.99
C VAL A 85 -7.58 6.04 9.44
N ARG A 86 -8.17 7.11 8.89
CA ARG A 86 -9.55 7.51 9.18
C ARG A 86 -10.59 6.51 8.67
N MET A 87 -10.34 5.82 7.54
CA MET A 87 -11.21 4.73 7.07
C MET A 87 -11.20 3.53 8.02
N GLN A 88 -10.04 3.16 8.54
CA GLN A 88 -9.88 2.05 9.49
C GLN A 88 -10.28 2.45 10.91
N ALA A 89 -10.13 3.72 11.27
CA ALA A 89 -10.43 4.29 12.57
C ALA A 89 -11.92 4.58 12.82
N ARG A 90 -12.81 4.09 11.98
CA ARG A 90 -14.26 4.21 12.16
C ARG A 90 -14.68 3.66 13.53
N PRO A 91 -15.49 4.43 14.32
CA PRO A 91 -16.03 3.92 15.58
C PRO A 91 -16.73 2.57 15.41
N LYS A 92 -16.49 1.65 16.34
CA LYS A 92 -17.10 0.30 16.35
C LYS A 92 -18.41 0.33 17.11
N ILE A 93 -19.37 -0.47 16.64
CA ILE A 93 -20.66 -0.61 17.32
C ILE A 93 -20.75 -2.02 17.87
N LEU A 94 -20.84 -2.10 19.21
CA LEU A 94 -21.08 -3.36 19.89
C LEU A 94 -22.54 -3.45 20.33
N LEU A 95 -23.18 -4.58 20.03
CA LEU A 95 -24.56 -4.86 20.40
C LEU A 95 -24.61 -5.98 21.44
N SER A 96 -25.19 -5.68 22.61
CA SER A 96 -25.53 -6.67 23.64
C SER A 96 -27.05 -6.79 23.82
N SER A 97 -27.50 -7.92 24.35
CA SER A 97 -28.92 -8.20 24.64
C SER A 97 -29.19 -8.61 26.08
N ASN A 98 -28.15 -8.63 26.93
CA ASN A 98 -28.26 -8.92 28.35
C ASN A 98 -27.28 -8.06 29.17
N PHE A 99 -27.47 -8.04 30.49
CA PHE A 99 -26.69 -7.20 31.39
C PHE A 99 -25.24 -7.67 31.52
N GLU A 100 -25.01 -8.96 31.61
CA GLU A 100 -23.72 -9.58 31.87
C GLU A 100 -22.73 -9.26 30.74
N ASP A 101 -23.17 -9.52 29.49
CA ASP A 101 -22.35 -9.20 28.31
C ASP A 101 -22.13 -7.71 28.20
N ALA A 102 -23.16 -6.87 28.43
CA ALA A 102 -23.00 -5.42 28.37
C ALA A 102 -22.02 -4.90 29.42
N ALA A 103 -22.09 -5.40 30.66
CA ALA A 103 -21.20 -5.04 31.75
C ALA A 103 -19.75 -5.46 31.46
N GLN A 104 -19.55 -6.66 30.90
CA GLN A 104 -18.22 -7.11 30.46
C GLN A 104 -17.65 -6.19 29.39
N LEU A 105 -18.44 -5.84 28.37
CA LEU A 105 -18.01 -4.93 27.29
C LEU A 105 -17.66 -3.54 27.83
N VAL A 106 -18.41 -3.01 28.81
CA VAL A 106 -18.09 -1.73 29.45
C VAL A 106 -16.74 -1.78 30.16
N GLN A 107 -16.42 -2.87 30.86
CA GLN A 107 -15.13 -3.02 31.53
C GLN A 107 -13.97 -3.21 30.55
N GLU A 108 -14.17 -4.04 29.54
CA GLU A 108 -13.13 -4.37 28.54
C GLU A 108 -12.74 -3.17 27.67
N TYR A 109 -13.73 -2.36 27.25
CA TYR A 109 -13.51 -1.22 26.34
C TYR A 109 -13.61 0.15 27.02
N ARG A 110 -13.53 0.26 28.36
CA ARG A 110 -13.74 1.49 29.13
C ARG A 110 -12.97 2.71 28.59
N GLU A 111 -11.76 2.52 28.10
CA GLU A 111 -10.91 3.60 27.60
C GLU A 111 -11.31 4.10 26.22
N TYR A 112 -12.07 3.29 25.47
CA TYR A 112 -12.48 3.53 24.09
C TYR A 112 -13.97 3.92 23.98
N LEU A 113 -14.75 3.85 25.05
CA LEU A 113 -16.19 4.13 25.01
C LEU A 113 -16.46 5.61 24.70
N ILE A 114 -17.32 5.85 23.70
CA ILE A 114 -17.81 7.19 23.32
C ILE A 114 -19.32 7.37 23.56
N GLY A 115 -20.06 6.33 23.88
CA GLY A 115 -21.50 6.40 24.19
C GLY A 115 -22.09 5.07 24.57
N LEU A 116 -23.21 5.14 25.29
CA LEU A 116 -24.11 4.03 25.59
C LEU A 116 -25.53 4.37 25.13
N VAL A 117 -26.11 3.52 24.31
CA VAL A 117 -27.53 3.54 23.96
C VAL A 117 -28.15 2.25 24.50
N SER A 118 -28.91 2.33 25.58
CA SER A 118 -29.43 1.15 26.29
C SER A 118 -30.94 1.17 26.41
N ASP A 119 -31.56 0.00 26.24
CA ASP A 119 -32.90 -0.21 26.80
C ASP A 119 -32.87 -0.02 28.32
N VAL A 120 -34.00 0.36 28.89
CA VAL A 120 -34.21 0.40 30.35
C VAL A 120 -34.45 -1.02 30.89
N GLU A 121 -35.23 -1.83 30.15
CA GLU A 121 -35.71 -3.13 30.56
C GLU A 121 -35.18 -4.22 29.65
N PHE A 122 -34.21 -4.99 30.09
CA PHE A 122 -33.62 -6.12 29.36
C PHE A 122 -33.15 -7.22 30.36
N PRO A 123 -32.78 -8.43 29.88
CA PRO A 123 -32.40 -9.54 30.74
C PRO A 123 -31.20 -9.24 31.65
N TRP A 124 -31.37 -9.48 32.92
CA TRP A 124 -30.37 -9.49 33.98
C TRP A 124 -30.54 -10.77 34.81
N GLU A 125 -29.49 -11.58 34.91
CA GLU A 125 -29.54 -12.94 35.50
C GLU A 125 -30.65 -13.81 34.87
N GLY A 126 -30.80 -13.68 33.53
CA GLY A 126 -31.80 -14.43 32.77
C GLY A 126 -33.22 -13.98 32.90
N LYS A 127 -33.52 -12.91 33.69
CA LYS A 127 -34.86 -12.36 33.91
C LYS A 127 -34.94 -10.90 33.42
N LEU A 128 -36.08 -10.54 32.82
CA LEU A 128 -36.31 -9.16 32.43
C LEU A 128 -36.35 -8.27 33.67
N SER A 129 -35.48 -7.24 33.73
CA SER A 129 -35.34 -6.33 34.86
C SER A 129 -35.56 -4.89 34.45
N PRO A 130 -36.44 -4.13 35.12
CA PRO A 130 -36.64 -2.70 34.88
C PRO A 130 -35.51 -1.83 35.40
N GLU A 131 -34.59 -2.38 36.18
CA GLU A 131 -33.40 -1.70 36.73
C GLU A 131 -32.15 -1.86 35.88
N ALA A 132 -32.14 -2.84 34.98
CA ALA A 132 -30.94 -3.22 34.22
C ALA A 132 -30.28 -2.03 33.49
N GLY A 133 -31.05 -1.23 32.77
CA GLY A 133 -30.53 -0.06 32.05
C GLY A 133 -29.99 1.03 32.97
N PHE A 134 -30.64 1.28 34.12
CA PHE A 134 -30.16 2.26 35.09
C PHE A 134 -28.90 1.80 35.79
N GLU A 135 -28.79 0.52 36.15
CA GLU A 135 -27.61 -0.02 36.81
C GLU A 135 -26.41 -0.04 35.85
N LEU A 136 -26.62 -0.43 34.60
CA LEU A 136 -25.57 -0.37 33.57
C LEU A 136 -25.10 1.09 33.31
N ALA A 137 -26.03 2.05 33.24
CA ALA A 137 -25.74 3.47 33.14
C ALA A 137 -24.93 4.00 34.34
N ARG A 138 -25.31 3.59 35.54
CA ARG A 138 -24.60 3.94 36.77
C ARG A 138 -23.16 3.36 36.79
N MET A 139 -23.01 2.08 36.40
CA MET A 139 -21.72 1.42 36.32
C MET A 139 -20.83 2.14 35.28
N MET A 140 -21.39 2.45 34.12
CA MET A 140 -20.65 3.16 33.07
C MET A 140 -20.20 4.56 33.52
N LYS A 141 -21.10 5.32 34.17
CA LYS A 141 -20.74 6.65 34.70
C LYS A 141 -19.75 6.63 35.86
N ALA A 142 -19.70 5.54 36.63
CA ALA A 142 -18.70 5.36 37.66
C ALA A 142 -17.31 5.09 37.06
N LEU A 143 -17.23 4.37 35.92
CA LEU A 143 -15.98 4.06 35.23
C LEU A 143 -15.53 5.18 34.28
N VAL A 144 -16.47 5.78 33.57
CA VAL A 144 -16.23 6.79 32.53
C VAL A 144 -17.28 7.91 32.66
N PRO A 145 -17.07 8.87 33.58
CA PRO A 145 -18.08 9.88 33.96
C PRO A 145 -18.61 10.76 32.84
N ASP A 146 -17.74 11.02 31.85
CA ASP A 146 -17.94 11.96 30.75
C ASP A 146 -18.69 11.37 29.56
N VAL A 147 -18.80 10.04 29.43
CA VAL A 147 -19.44 9.39 28.27
C VAL A 147 -20.97 9.59 28.29
N PRO A 148 -21.61 10.01 27.17
CA PRO A 148 -23.06 10.19 27.09
C PRO A 148 -23.79 8.86 27.23
N VAL A 149 -24.87 8.88 28.01
CA VAL A 149 -25.77 7.74 28.21
C VAL A 149 -27.15 8.08 27.70
N VAL A 150 -27.70 7.22 26.86
CA VAL A 150 -29.03 7.34 26.29
C VAL A 150 -29.84 6.15 26.73
N LEU A 151 -30.87 6.38 27.54
CA LEU A 151 -31.84 5.36 27.94
C LEU A 151 -33.09 5.39 27.05
N GLN A 152 -33.51 4.23 26.60
CA GLN A 152 -34.67 4.08 25.72
C GLN A 152 -35.69 3.10 26.34
N THR A 153 -36.97 3.43 26.25
CA THR A 153 -38.03 2.54 26.66
C THR A 153 -39.37 2.96 26.08
N SER A 154 -40.37 2.08 26.08
CA SER A 154 -41.76 2.40 25.76
C SER A 154 -42.49 3.06 26.94
N ARG A 155 -41.99 2.95 28.16
CA ARG A 155 -42.61 3.40 29.42
C ARG A 155 -42.13 4.80 29.76
N THR A 156 -43.04 5.78 29.71
CA THR A 156 -42.72 7.20 29.93
C THR A 156 -42.44 7.55 31.41
N GLU A 157 -42.87 6.69 32.34
CA GLU A 157 -42.63 6.84 33.78
C GLU A 157 -41.15 6.90 34.18
N PHE A 158 -40.25 6.31 33.40
CA PHE A 158 -38.80 6.35 33.64
C PHE A 158 -38.14 7.66 33.20
N ARG A 159 -38.85 8.50 32.42
CA ARG A 159 -38.28 9.73 31.88
C ARG A 159 -37.77 10.71 32.96
N PRO A 160 -38.55 11.01 34.04
CA PRO A 160 -38.07 11.94 35.08
C PRO A 160 -36.82 11.43 35.79
N ARG A 161 -36.76 10.10 36.05
CA ARG A 161 -35.61 9.46 36.67
C ARG A 161 -34.38 9.52 35.78
N ALA A 162 -34.53 9.26 34.48
CA ALA A 162 -33.41 9.33 33.50
C ALA A 162 -32.87 10.74 33.39
N LEU A 163 -33.75 11.75 33.21
CA LEU A 163 -33.33 13.14 33.10
C LEU A 163 -32.75 13.69 34.42
N GLY A 164 -33.29 13.29 35.55
CA GLY A 164 -32.79 13.64 36.90
C GLY A 164 -31.39 13.06 37.19
N ALA A 165 -31.04 11.93 36.56
CA ALA A 165 -29.70 11.35 36.59
C ALA A 165 -28.75 11.90 35.53
N GLY A 166 -29.16 12.86 34.71
CA GLY A 166 -28.36 13.45 33.65
C GLY A 166 -28.26 12.58 32.39
N TYR A 167 -29.16 11.61 32.21
CA TYR A 167 -29.18 10.74 31.02
C TYR A 167 -30.13 11.29 29.95
N SER A 168 -29.79 11.08 28.68
CA SER A 168 -30.73 11.35 27.57
C SER A 168 -31.80 10.25 27.53
N PHE A 169 -33.03 10.61 27.13
CA PHE A 169 -34.17 9.71 27.12
C PHE A 169 -34.82 9.63 25.75
N LEU A 170 -34.98 8.40 25.23
CA LEU A 170 -35.70 8.09 23.99
C LEU A 170 -36.95 7.26 24.26
N ARG A 171 -38.09 7.69 23.68
CA ARG A 171 -39.34 6.93 23.76
C ARG A 171 -39.49 5.98 22.57
N LYS A 172 -39.40 4.65 22.78
CA LYS A 172 -39.46 3.63 21.73
C LYS A 172 -40.72 3.68 20.82
N ARG A 173 -41.85 4.16 21.36
CA ARG A 173 -43.12 4.30 20.59
C ARG A 173 -43.33 5.70 20.01
N SER A 174 -42.31 6.55 20.04
CA SER A 174 -42.39 7.88 19.41
C SER A 174 -42.36 7.77 17.88
N PRO A 175 -43.20 8.51 17.15
CA PRO A 175 -43.07 8.60 15.69
C PRO A 175 -41.77 9.26 15.24
N THR A 176 -41.08 10.00 16.14
CA THR A 176 -39.82 10.68 15.90
C THR A 176 -38.59 9.89 16.39
N LEU A 177 -38.77 8.66 16.90
CA LEU A 177 -37.70 7.86 17.55
C LEU A 177 -36.38 7.86 16.76
N LEU A 178 -36.41 7.52 15.49
CA LEU A 178 -35.19 7.44 14.66
C LEU A 178 -34.61 8.83 14.35
N LYS A 179 -35.44 9.86 14.29
CA LYS A 179 -34.98 11.27 14.16
C LYS A 179 -34.31 11.74 15.45
N ASP A 180 -34.86 11.40 16.59
CA ASP A 180 -34.32 11.78 17.91
C ASP A 180 -33.04 11.02 18.19
N LEU A 181 -32.97 9.73 17.83
CA LEU A 181 -31.72 8.94 17.90
C LEU A 181 -30.63 9.57 17.04
N ARG A 182 -30.93 9.94 15.80
CA ARG A 182 -29.98 10.63 14.91
C ARG A 182 -29.46 11.92 15.53
N ARG A 183 -30.36 12.75 16.08
CA ARG A 183 -30.00 14.00 16.76
C ARG A 183 -29.02 13.76 17.91
N ILE A 184 -29.28 12.75 18.76
CA ILE A 184 -28.40 12.40 19.87
C ILE A 184 -27.03 11.92 19.37
N LEU A 185 -26.98 11.08 18.33
CA LEU A 185 -25.72 10.63 17.76
C LEU A 185 -24.88 11.78 17.20
N THR A 186 -25.52 12.74 16.55
CA THR A 186 -24.81 13.90 15.98
C THR A 186 -24.40 14.93 17.03
N GLU A 187 -25.25 15.21 18.04
CA GLU A 187 -25.02 16.30 18.99
C GLU A 187 -24.29 15.85 20.27
N GLN A 188 -24.49 14.61 20.74
CA GLN A 188 -23.96 14.16 22.02
C GLN A 188 -22.82 13.13 21.87
N VAL A 189 -22.93 12.19 20.89
CA VAL A 189 -21.88 11.22 20.61
C VAL A 189 -20.74 11.81 19.76
N GLY A 190 -20.97 13.00 19.17
CA GLY A 190 -19.96 13.72 18.43
C GLY A 190 -19.87 13.37 16.94
N PHE A 191 -20.91 12.71 16.36
CA PHE A 191 -20.95 12.39 14.92
C PHE A 191 -21.37 13.58 14.04
N GLY A 192 -21.56 14.77 14.62
CA GLY A 192 -21.91 16.02 13.93
C GLY A 192 -20.93 17.15 14.20
N ASP A 193 -21.40 18.39 13.97
CA ASP A 193 -20.66 19.59 14.31
C ASP A 193 -20.53 19.71 15.82
N PHE A 194 -19.46 20.38 16.29
CA PHE A 194 -19.37 20.79 17.68
C PHE A 194 -20.29 21.95 17.91
N VAL A 195 -21.22 21.82 18.87
CA VAL A 195 -22.21 22.88 19.20
C VAL A 195 -21.83 23.48 20.52
N PHE A 196 -21.41 24.76 20.51
CA PHE A 196 -21.13 25.52 21.71
C PHE A 196 -22.45 25.91 22.38
N ARG A 197 -22.58 25.58 23.67
CA ARG A 197 -23.80 25.86 24.48
C ARG A 197 -23.44 26.48 25.80
N LEU A 198 -24.36 27.28 26.31
CA LEU A 198 -24.35 27.71 27.71
C LEU A 198 -24.87 26.58 28.61
N PRO A 199 -24.72 26.69 29.96
CA PRO A 199 -25.25 25.70 30.89
C PRO A 199 -26.78 25.50 30.82
N ASP A 200 -27.51 26.50 30.35
CA ASP A 200 -28.95 26.43 30.06
C ASP A 200 -29.30 25.77 28.73
N LEU A 201 -28.31 25.26 28.04
CA LEU A 201 -28.37 24.60 26.72
C LEU A 201 -28.63 25.53 25.52
N GLN A 202 -28.60 26.82 25.70
CA GLN A 202 -28.69 27.79 24.58
C GLN A 202 -27.45 27.63 23.68
N GLU A 203 -27.67 27.48 22.36
CA GLU A 203 -26.62 27.46 21.38
C GLU A 203 -26.01 28.83 21.15
N VAL A 204 -24.69 28.95 21.25
CA VAL A 204 -23.94 30.22 21.09
C VAL A 204 -22.87 30.17 20.00
N GLY A 205 -22.65 28.99 19.38
CA GLY A 205 -21.72 28.83 18.28
C GLY A 205 -21.68 27.39 17.77
N ARG A 206 -21.06 27.20 16.61
CA ARG A 206 -20.93 25.88 15.97
C ARG A 206 -19.63 25.77 15.21
N ALA A 207 -19.00 24.58 15.22
CA ALA A 207 -17.79 24.31 14.50
C ALA A 207 -17.89 22.96 13.77
N LYS A 208 -17.60 22.95 12.49
CA LYS A 208 -17.65 21.74 11.64
C LYS A 208 -16.34 20.97 11.63
N ASP A 209 -15.23 21.66 11.78
CA ASP A 209 -13.88 21.13 11.75
C ASP A 209 -12.97 21.81 12.76
N LEU A 210 -11.67 21.44 12.78
CA LEU A 210 -10.69 22.01 13.72
C LEU A 210 -10.41 23.49 13.47
N ASN A 211 -10.57 24.00 12.23
CA ASN A 211 -10.35 25.41 11.93
C ASN A 211 -11.49 26.26 12.55
N GLU A 212 -12.73 25.86 12.25
CA GLU A 212 -13.90 26.51 12.81
C GLU A 212 -13.92 26.38 14.36
N LEU A 213 -13.44 25.24 14.90
CA LEU A 213 -13.33 25.05 16.35
C LEU A 213 -12.38 26.09 16.97
N GLU A 214 -11.22 26.32 16.37
CA GLU A 214 -10.24 27.29 16.82
C GLU A 214 -10.83 28.73 16.73
N GLU A 215 -11.47 29.09 15.62
CA GLU A 215 -12.11 30.41 15.43
C GLU A 215 -13.19 30.64 16.48
N GLN A 216 -14.05 29.66 16.73
CA GLN A 216 -15.09 29.78 17.75
C GLN A 216 -14.50 29.86 19.16
N LEU A 217 -13.45 29.13 19.47
CA LEU A 217 -12.76 29.23 20.75
C LEU A 217 -12.25 30.66 21.04
N GLN A 218 -11.89 31.44 20.02
CA GLN A 218 -11.42 32.81 20.19
C GLN A 218 -12.55 33.76 20.64
N THR A 219 -13.80 33.49 20.25
CA THR A 219 -14.94 34.41 20.39
C THR A 219 -16.00 33.95 21.39
N VAL A 220 -16.12 32.66 21.65
CA VAL A 220 -17.16 32.11 22.55
C VAL A 220 -17.01 32.62 23.98
N SER A 221 -18.12 32.76 24.70
CA SER A 221 -18.14 33.22 26.08
C SER A 221 -17.34 32.24 27.01
N ALA A 222 -16.74 32.83 28.06
CA ALA A 222 -16.05 32.07 29.09
C ALA A 222 -16.95 30.98 29.76
N GLU A 223 -18.24 31.30 29.92
CA GLU A 223 -19.23 30.39 30.50
C GLU A 223 -19.46 29.16 29.67
N SER A 224 -19.61 29.29 28.33
CA SER A 224 -19.70 28.19 27.40
C SER A 224 -18.42 27.36 27.35
N LEU A 225 -17.26 28.01 27.33
CA LEU A 225 -15.96 27.35 27.34
C LEU A 225 -15.79 26.41 28.56
N VAL A 226 -16.06 26.95 29.75
CA VAL A 226 -15.97 26.21 31.02
C VAL A 226 -16.96 25.05 31.06
N TYR A 227 -18.22 25.29 30.61
CA TYR A 227 -19.25 24.26 30.55
C TYR A 227 -18.80 23.05 29.71
N HIS A 228 -18.25 23.29 28.51
CA HIS A 228 -17.78 22.22 27.62
C HIS A 228 -16.51 21.52 28.14
N ALA A 229 -15.59 22.27 28.73
CA ALA A 229 -14.36 21.74 29.28
C ALA A 229 -14.61 20.86 30.53
N GLN A 230 -15.50 21.27 31.42
CA GLN A 230 -15.91 20.51 32.61
C GLN A 230 -16.51 19.16 32.25
N SER A 231 -17.22 19.09 31.13
CA SER A 231 -17.89 17.88 30.62
C SER A 231 -17.07 17.10 29.61
N ASN A 232 -15.82 17.43 29.38
CA ASN A 232 -14.92 16.80 28.37
C ASN A 232 -15.48 16.75 26.94
N HIS A 233 -16.41 17.62 26.58
CA HIS A 233 -17.07 17.62 25.29
C HIS A 233 -16.08 17.77 24.13
N PHE A 234 -15.00 18.55 24.30
CA PHE A 234 -13.94 18.70 23.28
C PHE A 234 -13.25 17.39 22.97
N SER A 235 -12.80 16.66 23.98
CA SER A 235 -12.12 15.39 23.77
C SER A 235 -13.03 14.33 23.17
N HIS A 236 -14.33 14.31 23.54
CA HIS A 236 -15.31 13.39 22.95
C HIS A 236 -15.53 13.64 21.48
N TRP A 237 -15.73 14.90 21.09
CA TRP A 237 -15.94 15.28 19.71
C TRP A 237 -14.70 14.96 18.86
N LEU A 238 -13.50 15.20 19.39
CA LEU A 238 -12.24 14.87 18.74
C LEU A 238 -12.06 13.34 18.57
N MET A 239 -12.43 12.55 19.59
CA MET A 239 -12.42 11.08 19.48
C MET A 239 -13.35 10.58 18.37
N ALA A 240 -14.56 11.13 18.30
CA ALA A 240 -15.53 10.76 17.26
C ALA A 240 -15.06 11.15 15.84
N ARG A 241 -14.14 12.10 15.72
CA ARG A 241 -13.53 12.57 14.48
C ARG A 241 -12.16 11.96 14.18
N THR A 242 -11.76 10.94 14.91
CA THR A 242 -10.47 10.26 14.74
C THR A 242 -9.23 11.11 15.04
N GLU A 243 -9.37 12.23 15.76
CA GLU A 243 -8.29 13.10 16.22
C GLU A 243 -7.75 12.58 17.58
N PHE A 244 -7.35 11.31 17.63
CA PHE A 244 -7.07 10.57 18.87
C PHE A 244 -5.94 11.18 19.71
N ALA A 245 -4.86 11.65 19.06
CA ALA A 245 -3.72 12.21 19.76
C ALA A 245 -4.09 13.52 20.47
N LEU A 246 -4.87 14.38 19.83
CA LEU A 246 -5.36 15.62 20.43
C LEU A 246 -6.40 15.34 21.53
N ALA A 247 -7.33 14.40 21.27
CA ALA A 247 -8.31 13.97 22.26
C ALA A 247 -7.64 13.41 23.53
N ALA A 248 -6.63 12.55 23.39
CA ALA A 248 -5.86 11.98 24.50
C ALA A 248 -5.06 13.06 25.26
N LYS A 249 -4.57 14.10 24.57
CA LYS A 249 -3.85 15.23 25.19
C LYS A 249 -4.81 16.08 26.03
N LEU A 250 -6.06 16.29 25.59
CA LEU A 250 -7.02 17.14 26.26
C LEU A 250 -7.82 16.45 27.38
N ARG A 251 -8.15 15.15 27.20
CA ARG A 251 -9.04 14.39 28.11
C ARG A 251 -8.66 14.41 29.59
N PRO A 252 -7.39 14.25 30.00
CA PRO A 252 -7.01 14.23 31.41
C PRO A 252 -7.01 15.62 32.08
N ARG A 253 -7.13 16.70 31.31
CA ARG A 253 -7.06 18.07 31.82
C ARG A 253 -8.37 18.49 32.48
N LYS A 254 -8.27 19.08 33.67
CA LYS A 254 -9.41 19.59 34.40
C LYS A 254 -9.41 21.10 34.36
N VAL A 255 -10.59 21.72 34.42
CA VAL A 255 -10.71 23.18 34.47
C VAL A 255 -9.98 23.77 35.66
N SER A 256 -9.89 23.03 36.78
CA SER A 256 -9.13 23.40 37.99
C SER A 256 -7.62 23.51 37.79
N ASP A 257 -7.09 22.96 36.70
CA ASP A 257 -5.65 22.96 36.41
C ASP A 257 -5.21 24.30 35.80
N PHE A 258 -6.18 25.17 35.49
CA PHE A 258 -5.96 26.48 34.86
C PHE A 258 -6.28 27.66 35.74
N ASN A 259 -5.51 28.74 35.58
CA ASN A 259 -5.71 30.00 36.27
C ASN A 259 -6.80 30.83 35.57
N GLY A 260 -8.02 30.29 35.52
CA GLY A 260 -9.18 30.95 34.94
C GLY A 260 -9.50 30.60 33.48
N PRO A 261 -10.68 31.04 32.96
CA PRO A 261 -11.17 30.65 31.62
C PRO A 261 -10.26 31.10 30.47
N GLU A 262 -9.60 32.22 30.56
CA GLU A 262 -8.72 32.72 29.50
C GLU A 262 -7.41 31.96 29.42
N HIS A 263 -6.93 31.37 30.52
CA HIS A 263 -5.80 30.48 30.50
C HIS A 263 -6.19 29.14 29.84
N LEU A 264 -7.37 28.61 30.19
CA LEU A 264 -7.93 27.43 29.52
C LEU A 264 -8.13 27.64 28.02
N ARG A 265 -8.68 28.78 27.62
CA ARG A 265 -8.86 29.16 26.20
C ARG A 265 -7.55 29.12 25.45
N ARG A 266 -6.52 29.75 25.97
CA ARG A 266 -5.20 29.83 25.38
C ARG A 266 -4.59 28.42 25.23
N ASP A 267 -4.68 27.61 26.28
CA ASP A 267 -4.15 26.23 26.26
C ASP A 267 -4.86 25.34 25.22
N LEU A 268 -6.17 25.44 25.07
CA LEU A 268 -6.92 24.72 24.03
C LEU A 268 -6.51 25.16 22.63
N ILE A 269 -6.41 26.46 22.38
CA ILE A 269 -5.97 27.02 21.09
C ILE A 269 -4.53 26.63 20.80
N GLU A 270 -3.62 26.75 21.76
CA GLU A 270 -2.23 26.30 21.62
C GLU A 270 -2.13 24.80 21.34
N SER A 271 -2.93 23.99 22.04
CA SER A 271 -2.97 22.54 21.83
C SER A 271 -3.47 22.16 20.45
N ILE A 272 -4.50 22.85 19.92
CA ILE A 272 -5.01 22.66 18.55
C ILE A 272 -3.94 23.11 17.54
N ASN A 273 -3.31 24.28 17.77
CA ASN A 273 -2.29 24.81 16.88
C ASN A 273 -1.01 23.97 16.86
N ASP A 274 -0.57 23.47 18.01
CA ASP A 274 0.54 22.52 18.10
C ASP A 274 0.23 21.24 17.35
N TYR A 275 -0.96 20.68 17.59
CA TYR A 275 -1.42 19.50 16.88
C TYR A 275 -1.52 19.72 15.37
N ARG A 276 -2.09 20.84 14.95
CA ARG A 276 -2.14 21.23 13.53
C ARG A 276 -0.75 21.51 12.96
N ARG A 277 0.17 22.10 13.73
CA ARG A 277 1.56 22.28 13.34
C ARG A 277 2.27 20.93 13.22
N GLU A 278 2.08 20.03 14.17
CA GLU A 278 2.55 18.66 14.09
C GLU A 278 1.96 17.92 12.86
N GLN A 279 0.69 18.14 12.55
CA GLN A 279 0.01 17.66 11.34
C GLN A 279 0.47 18.42 10.09
N SER A 280 0.73 19.71 10.15
CA SER A 280 1.14 20.57 9.03
C SER A 280 2.66 20.54 8.76
N GLU A 281 3.46 20.20 9.73
CA GLU A 281 4.86 19.80 9.50
C GLU A 281 4.95 18.44 8.79
N LEU A 282 3.82 17.71 8.67
CA LEU A 282 3.54 16.67 7.71
C LEU A 282 3.27 17.19 6.31
N LEU A 283 3.02 18.49 6.15
CA LEU A 283 2.62 19.09 4.89
C LEU A 283 3.84 19.29 3.99
N ILE A 284 3.61 18.96 2.76
CA ILE A 284 4.35 19.41 1.61
C ILE A 284 4.14 20.92 1.56
N GLY A 285 5.20 21.71 1.69
CA GLY A 285 5.13 23.18 1.61
C GLY A 285 4.78 23.62 0.19
N ASP A 286 4.13 24.78 0.05
CA ASP A 286 3.94 25.37 -1.27
C ASP A 286 5.28 25.94 -1.78
N PHE A 287 5.57 25.69 -3.05
CA PHE A 287 6.76 26.25 -3.69
C PHE A 287 6.58 27.77 -3.88
N ASN A 288 7.60 28.52 -3.48
CA ASN A 288 7.67 29.94 -3.72
C ASN A 288 9.08 30.30 -4.20
N ALA A 289 9.18 30.78 -5.43
CA ALA A 289 10.43 31.09 -6.09
C ALA A 289 11.32 32.10 -5.32
N GLU A 290 10.70 33.06 -4.63
CA GLU A 290 11.43 34.11 -3.90
C GLU A 290 12.06 33.63 -2.60
N THR A 291 11.43 32.63 -1.96
CA THR A 291 11.84 32.13 -0.64
C THR A 291 12.48 30.75 -0.67
N PHE A 292 12.53 30.11 -1.84
CA PHE A 292 13.03 28.76 -1.98
C PHE A 292 14.53 28.65 -1.69
N LYS A 293 14.89 27.75 -0.78
CA LYS A 293 16.26 27.34 -0.48
C LYS A 293 16.35 25.83 -0.40
N PRO A 294 17.16 25.18 -1.25
CA PRO A 294 17.27 23.70 -1.28
C PRO A 294 17.68 23.08 0.07
N SER A 295 18.50 23.77 0.84
CA SER A 295 19.00 23.30 2.15
C SER A 295 17.93 23.27 3.25
N GLU A 296 16.89 24.10 3.15
CA GLU A 296 15.83 24.28 4.14
C GLU A 296 14.52 23.60 3.72
N SER A 297 14.37 23.31 2.41
CA SER A 297 13.12 22.87 1.79
C SER A 297 13.19 21.38 1.46
N GLY A 298 12.55 20.52 2.24
CA GLY A 298 12.64 19.09 2.04
C GLY A 298 11.59 18.50 1.07
N PHE A 299 10.37 19.03 1.04
CA PHE A 299 9.28 18.51 0.20
C PHE A 299 8.29 19.63 -0.12
N LEU A 300 8.20 20.00 -1.38
CA LEU A 300 7.42 21.15 -1.85
C LEU A 300 6.42 20.73 -2.92
N ARG A 301 5.39 21.55 -3.16
CA ARG A 301 4.45 21.38 -4.27
C ARG A 301 4.27 22.65 -5.06
N ILE A 302 3.98 22.48 -6.35
CA ILE A 302 3.43 23.49 -7.25
C ILE A 302 1.99 23.08 -7.55
N GLY A 303 1.05 24.01 -7.40
CA GLY A 303 -0.37 23.77 -7.59
C GLY A 303 -1.12 23.38 -6.31
N SER A 304 -2.44 23.26 -6.44
CA SER A 304 -3.40 23.02 -5.34
C SER A 304 -4.10 21.66 -5.42
N GLY A 305 -3.93 20.95 -6.54
CA GLY A 305 -4.56 19.66 -6.82
C GLY A 305 -4.05 18.50 -5.97
N SER A 306 -4.40 17.30 -6.37
CA SER A 306 -3.91 16.08 -5.73
C SER A 306 -2.41 15.86 -6.00
N LEU A 307 -1.72 15.26 -5.05
CA LEU A 307 -0.29 14.94 -5.16
C LEU A 307 -0.03 13.52 -5.69
N GLY A 308 -1.09 12.75 -5.91
CA GLY A 308 -0.99 11.34 -6.30
C GLY A 308 -0.56 10.40 -5.15
N GLY A 309 -0.51 9.13 -5.41
CA GLY A 309 -0.23 8.07 -4.43
C GLY A 309 1.20 8.13 -3.89
N LYS A 310 2.20 8.04 -4.77
CA LYS A 310 3.62 8.01 -4.39
C LYS A 310 4.05 9.23 -3.56
N ALA A 311 3.68 10.46 -3.98
CA ALA A 311 4.06 11.67 -3.25
C ALA A 311 3.46 11.71 -1.84
N ARG A 312 2.21 11.25 -1.69
CA ARG A 312 1.56 11.14 -0.38
C ARG A 312 2.22 10.06 0.49
N GLY A 313 2.57 8.92 -0.11
CA GLY A 313 3.34 7.87 0.56
C GLY A 313 4.67 8.40 1.11
N LEU A 314 5.40 9.20 0.33
CA LEU A 314 6.66 9.82 0.75
C LEU A 314 6.47 10.84 1.88
N ALA A 315 5.43 11.66 1.82
CA ALA A 315 5.07 12.58 2.91
C ALA A 315 4.75 11.83 4.21
N PHE A 316 4.00 10.73 4.10
CA PHE A 316 3.72 9.84 5.23
C PHE A 316 4.99 9.25 5.84
N VAL A 317 5.92 8.79 5.01
CA VAL A 317 7.21 8.26 5.47
C VAL A 317 8.02 9.31 6.25
N ARG A 318 8.07 10.55 5.79
CA ARG A 318 8.75 11.63 6.54
C ARG A 318 8.21 11.75 7.97
N HIS A 319 6.88 11.71 8.11
CA HIS A 319 6.25 11.67 9.43
C HIS A 319 6.63 10.42 10.23
N LEU A 320 6.56 9.25 9.62
CA LEU A 320 6.87 7.97 10.24
C LEU A 320 8.28 7.94 10.81
N LEU A 321 9.27 8.36 10.01
CA LEU A 321 10.68 8.42 10.42
C LEU A 321 10.90 9.35 11.62
N ARG A 322 10.20 10.48 11.64
CA ARG A 322 10.28 11.49 12.69
C ARG A 322 9.57 11.05 13.97
N LYS A 323 8.32 10.59 13.87
CA LYS A 323 7.50 10.09 14.98
C LYS A 323 8.18 8.96 15.75
N ASN A 324 8.75 8.00 15.03
CA ASN A 324 9.46 6.86 15.61
C ASN A 324 10.92 7.17 16.00
N ARG A 325 11.38 8.42 15.79
CA ARG A 325 12.75 8.86 16.07
C ARG A 325 13.82 7.94 15.47
N ILE A 326 13.56 7.40 14.29
CA ILE A 326 14.43 6.37 13.67
C ILE A 326 15.87 6.88 13.49
N ALA A 327 16.04 8.15 13.11
CA ALA A 327 17.37 8.76 13.01
C ALA A 327 18.22 8.67 14.30
N ARG A 328 17.59 8.62 15.48
CA ARG A 328 18.30 8.48 16.75
C ARG A 328 18.83 7.07 17.00
N ARG A 329 18.28 6.06 16.32
CA ARG A 329 18.73 4.66 16.43
C ARG A 329 20.01 4.41 15.62
N PHE A 330 20.24 5.24 14.59
CA PHE A 330 21.37 5.11 13.67
C PHE A 330 22.10 6.45 13.54
N PRO A 331 22.88 6.89 14.58
CA PRO A 331 23.40 8.26 14.68
C PRO A 331 24.37 8.65 13.56
N ASN A 332 25.03 7.68 12.91
CA ASN A 332 26.00 7.93 11.83
C ASN A 332 25.37 7.73 10.42
N ILE A 333 24.06 7.56 10.35
CA ILE A 333 23.34 7.31 9.11
C ILE A 333 22.16 8.27 9.01
N ARG A 334 22.14 9.03 7.92
CA ARG A 334 21.00 9.90 7.61
C ARG A 334 19.93 9.08 6.90
N ILE A 335 18.89 8.65 7.64
CA ILE A 335 17.72 8.00 7.06
C ILE A 335 16.66 9.07 6.78
N ALA A 336 16.39 9.35 5.51
CA ALA A 336 15.48 10.40 5.09
C ALA A 336 14.80 10.11 3.74
N VAL A 337 13.68 10.77 3.50
CA VAL A 337 13.11 10.90 2.15
C VAL A 337 13.90 12.00 1.43
N PRO A 338 14.48 11.73 0.25
CA PRO A 338 15.19 12.75 -0.52
C PRO A 338 14.31 13.96 -0.83
N PRO A 339 14.86 15.17 -0.92
CA PRO A 339 14.13 16.37 -1.28
C PRO A 339 13.37 16.20 -2.60
N ALA A 340 12.15 16.74 -2.66
CA ALA A 340 11.31 16.62 -3.85
C ALA A 340 10.43 17.86 -4.06
N LEU A 341 10.17 18.18 -5.33
CA LEU A 341 9.16 19.11 -5.80
C LEU A 341 8.05 18.31 -6.49
N VAL A 342 6.80 18.50 -6.09
CA VAL A 342 5.64 17.78 -6.65
C VAL A 342 4.78 18.74 -7.45
N LEU A 343 4.57 18.43 -8.72
CA LEU A 343 3.58 19.09 -9.57
C LEU A 343 2.24 18.41 -9.31
N ALA A 344 1.28 19.15 -8.75
CA ALA A 344 -0.03 18.60 -8.41
C ALA A 344 -0.89 18.36 -9.67
N THR A 345 -1.97 17.60 -9.53
CA THR A 345 -2.81 17.18 -10.68
C THR A 345 -3.51 18.33 -11.40
N ASP A 346 -3.68 19.48 -10.80
CA ASP A 346 -4.20 20.67 -11.47
C ASP A 346 -3.26 21.20 -12.57
N ALA A 347 -1.94 21.03 -12.42
CA ALA A 347 -0.98 21.33 -13.47
C ALA A 347 -1.16 20.40 -14.69
N PHE A 348 -1.45 19.12 -14.47
CA PHE A 348 -1.80 18.17 -15.52
C PHE A 348 -3.12 18.56 -16.20
N ASP A 349 -4.17 18.82 -15.41
CA ASP A 349 -5.48 19.24 -15.94
C ASP A 349 -5.36 20.48 -16.83
N GLN A 350 -4.58 21.48 -16.39
CA GLN A 350 -4.33 22.70 -17.14
C GLN A 350 -3.58 22.41 -18.45
N PHE A 351 -2.51 21.61 -18.41
CA PHE A 351 -1.74 21.20 -19.58
C PHE A 351 -2.63 20.49 -20.61
N MET A 352 -3.45 19.53 -20.16
CA MET A 352 -4.36 18.79 -21.05
C MET A 352 -5.42 19.69 -21.68
N ALA A 353 -5.98 20.63 -20.91
CA ALA A 353 -7.04 21.54 -21.38
C ALA A 353 -6.51 22.59 -22.36
N GLU A 354 -5.38 23.25 -22.05
CA GLU A 354 -4.79 24.31 -22.91
C GLU A 354 -4.36 23.76 -24.27
N ASN A 355 -3.94 22.50 -24.34
CA ASN A 355 -3.50 21.86 -25.57
C ASN A 355 -4.56 20.95 -26.23
N ASN A 356 -5.76 20.83 -25.68
CA ASN A 356 -6.85 19.98 -26.18
C ASN A 356 -6.41 18.54 -26.42
N LEU A 357 -5.68 17.92 -25.47
CA LEU A 357 -5.06 16.61 -25.65
C LEU A 357 -5.96 15.44 -25.25
N LEU A 358 -6.96 15.62 -24.37
CA LEU A 358 -7.68 14.52 -23.73
C LEU A 358 -8.38 13.59 -24.73
N ASP A 359 -9.25 14.14 -25.58
CA ASP A 359 -10.02 13.32 -26.56
C ASP A 359 -9.11 12.58 -27.53
N PHE A 360 -8.02 13.24 -27.96
CA PHE A 360 -7.01 12.62 -28.80
C PHE A 360 -6.30 11.47 -28.07
N ALA A 361 -5.82 11.70 -26.84
CA ALA A 361 -5.06 10.72 -26.10
C ALA A 361 -5.89 9.46 -25.74
N LEU A 362 -7.18 9.64 -25.46
CA LEU A 362 -8.11 8.54 -25.22
C LEU A 362 -8.36 7.69 -26.48
N GLY A 363 -8.44 8.35 -27.65
CA GLY A 363 -8.78 7.69 -28.92
C GLY A 363 -7.58 7.15 -29.73
N CYS A 364 -6.34 7.51 -29.39
CA CYS A 364 -5.14 7.10 -30.11
C CYS A 364 -4.48 5.90 -29.45
N ASP A 365 -4.25 4.80 -30.16
CA ASP A 365 -3.54 3.60 -29.65
C ASP A 365 -2.08 3.52 -30.13
N ASP A 366 -1.54 4.59 -30.75
CA ASP A 366 -0.14 4.68 -31.17
C ASP A 366 0.66 5.50 -30.14
N ASP A 367 1.53 4.81 -29.38
CA ASP A 367 2.32 5.41 -28.31
C ASP A 367 3.33 6.45 -28.84
N ASP A 368 3.90 6.25 -30.04
CA ASP A 368 4.82 7.20 -30.66
C ASP A 368 4.09 8.49 -31.09
N GLU A 369 2.84 8.37 -31.59
CA GLU A 369 2.01 9.52 -31.92
C GLU A 369 1.58 10.30 -30.68
N ILE A 370 1.17 9.60 -29.60
CA ILE A 370 0.83 10.22 -28.31
C ILE A 370 2.04 10.99 -27.80
N LEU A 371 3.20 10.34 -27.73
CA LEU A 371 4.44 10.96 -27.23
C LEU A 371 4.81 12.20 -28.06
N ARG A 372 4.79 12.11 -29.38
CA ARG A 372 5.13 13.21 -30.26
C ARG A 372 4.24 14.42 -30.03
N ARG A 373 2.94 14.21 -29.84
CA ARG A 373 1.96 15.27 -29.64
C ARG A 373 2.10 15.92 -28.27
N PHE A 374 2.38 15.12 -27.23
CA PHE A 374 2.63 15.64 -25.88
C PHE A 374 3.94 16.45 -25.83
N LEU A 375 5.00 16.01 -26.49
CA LEU A 375 6.27 16.75 -26.55
C LEU A 375 6.12 18.08 -27.31
N ALA A 376 5.28 18.12 -28.34
CA ALA A 376 4.99 19.35 -29.12
C ALA A 376 4.08 20.34 -28.35
N ALA A 377 3.35 19.89 -27.37
CA ALA A 377 2.45 20.73 -26.56
C ALA A 377 3.22 21.62 -25.58
N GLU A 378 2.67 22.77 -25.21
CA GLU A 378 3.31 23.73 -24.31
C GLU A 378 2.83 23.56 -22.87
N LEU A 379 3.75 23.58 -21.92
CA LEU A 379 3.42 23.67 -20.49
C LEU A 379 2.92 25.07 -20.15
N PRO A 380 2.00 25.22 -19.16
CA PRO A 380 1.55 26.52 -18.69
C PRO A 380 2.73 27.43 -18.31
N GLU A 381 2.68 28.71 -18.74
CA GLU A 381 3.80 29.67 -18.57
C GLU A 381 4.26 29.80 -17.12
N LYS A 382 3.31 29.93 -16.20
CA LYS A 382 3.62 30.01 -14.76
C LYS A 382 4.36 28.79 -14.23
N LEU A 383 4.01 27.59 -14.71
CA LEU A 383 4.69 26.35 -14.34
C LEU A 383 6.14 26.34 -14.86
N GLN A 384 6.37 26.82 -16.09
CA GLN A 384 7.73 26.94 -16.66
C GLN A 384 8.60 27.92 -15.84
N GLU A 385 8.05 29.06 -15.40
CA GLU A 385 8.73 30.02 -14.53
C GLU A 385 9.13 29.39 -13.17
N ASP A 386 8.20 28.68 -12.54
CA ASP A 386 8.45 28.01 -11.25
C ASP A 386 9.51 26.91 -11.37
N LEU A 387 9.47 26.11 -12.44
CA LEU A 387 10.49 25.08 -12.72
C LEU A 387 11.86 25.71 -13.01
N LYS A 388 11.91 26.83 -13.72
CA LYS A 388 13.14 27.57 -13.97
C LYS A 388 13.76 28.11 -12.67
N ALA A 389 12.94 28.72 -11.81
CA ALA A 389 13.38 29.20 -10.50
C ALA A 389 13.87 28.06 -9.58
N PHE A 390 13.26 26.88 -9.66
CA PHE A 390 13.73 25.69 -8.97
C PHE A 390 15.12 25.27 -9.49
N LEU A 391 15.32 25.16 -10.81
CA LEU A 391 16.60 24.75 -11.41
C LEU A 391 17.72 25.77 -11.23
N GLU A 392 17.44 27.06 -11.04
CA GLU A 392 18.45 28.08 -10.72
C GLU A 392 19.16 27.76 -9.38
N GLN A 393 18.46 27.13 -8.44
CA GLN A 393 18.99 26.77 -7.12
C GLN A 393 19.43 25.30 -7.01
N VAL A 394 19.01 24.43 -7.96
CA VAL A 394 19.18 22.98 -7.90
C VAL A 394 20.02 22.48 -9.07
N SER A 395 21.18 21.90 -8.79
CA SER A 395 22.10 21.33 -9.79
C SER A 395 22.42 19.85 -9.57
N TYR A 396 21.83 19.20 -8.55
CA TYR A 396 22.00 17.77 -8.33
C TYR A 396 21.14 16.95 -9.29
N PRO A 397 21.49 15.68 -9.57
CA PRO A 397 20.70 14.79 -10.41
C PRO A 397 19.28 14.57 -9.88
N LEU A 398 18.32 14.46 -10.80
CA LEU A 398 16.90 14.42 -10.52
C LEU A 398 16.25 13.14 -11.06
N ALA A 399 15.27 12.60 -10.33
CA ALA A 399 14.30 11.63 -10.83
C ALA A 399 12.95 12.33 -11.06
N VAL A 400 12.39 12.19 -12.26
CA VAL A 400 11.06 12.67 -12.65
C VAL A 400 10.15 11.45 -12.67
N ARG A 401 9.24 11.36 -11.69
CA ARG A 401 8.45 10.16 -11.40
C ARG A 401 6.96 10.46 -11.51
N SER A 402 6.21 9.53 -12.05
CA SER A 402 4.75 9.53 -11.97
C SER A 402 4.25 9.45 -10.53
N SER A 403 3.11 10.04 -10.27
CA SER A 403 2.39 9.95 -8.99
C SER A 403 0.88 10.05 -9.24
N SER A 404 0.29 9.01 -9.78
CA SER A 404 -1.15 8.95 -10.00
C SER A 404 -1.89 8.53 -8.73
N LEU A 405 -3.22 8.67 -8.75
CA LEU A 405 -4.07 8.22 -7.64
C LEU A 405 -4.15 6.70 -7.55
N LEU A 406 -4.01 6.01 -8.68
CA LEU A 406 -4.18 4.57 -8.81
C LEU A 406 -2.89 3.80 -8.51
N GLU A 407 -1.70 4.41 -8.66
CA GLU A 407 -0.39 3.74 -8.52
C GLU A 407 -0.19 3.04 -7.17
N ASP A 408 -0.67 3.63 -6.08
CA ASP A 408 -0.58 3.05 -4.73
C ASP A 408 -1.96 2.63 -4.20
N SER A 409 -2.86 2.21 -5.10
CA SER A 409 -4.16 1.65 -4.72
C SER A 409 -3.97 0.36 -3.92
N GLN A 410 -4.73 0.19 -2.84
CA GLN A 410 -4.66 -1.01 -1.99
C GLN A 410 -5.20 -2.27 -2.66
N TYR A 411 -6.08 -2.11 -3.64
CA TYR A 411 -6.78 -3.25 -4.27
C TYR A 411 -6.15 -3.69 -5.58
N GLN A 412 -5.66 -2.74 -6.35
CA GLN A 412 -5.04 -2.97 -7.67
C GLN A 412 -3.99 -1.88 -7.92
N PRO A 413 -2.75 -2.05 -7.44
CA PRO A 413 -1.70 -1.05 -7.62
C PRO A 413 -1.21 -1.02 -9.07
N PHE A 414 -1.18 0.16 -9.67
CA PHE A 414 -0.64 0.42 -11.01
C PHE A 414 0.89 0.45 -10.99
N THR A 415 1.52 -0.69 -10.74
CA THR A 415 2.96 -0.76 -10.57
C THR A 415 3.66 -0.98 -11.91
N GLY A 416 4.64 -0.11 -12.23
CA GLY A 416 5.42 -0.20 -13.47
C GLY A 416 4.63 0.17 -14.73
N VAL A 417 3.42 0.71 -14.60
CA VAL A 417 2.56 1.13 -15.71
C VAL A 417 3.01 2.48 -16.26
N TYR A 418 3.47 3.38 -15.40
CA TYR A 418 3.88 4.73 -15.79
C TYR A 418 5.39 4.90 -15.70
N GLU A 419 5.92 5.80 -16.51
CA GLU A 419 7.35 5.97 -16.69
C GLU A 419 8.02 6.81 -15.59
N THR A 420 9.32 6.57 -15.43
CA THR A 420 10.24 7.34 -14.57
C THR A 420 11.46 7.69 -15.38
N PHE A 421 11.92 8.96 -15.32
CA PHE A 421 13.09 9.46 -16.00
C PHE A 421 14.12 9.97 -15.01
N MET A 422 15.40 9.70 -15.26
CA MET A 422 16.50 10.20 -14.45
C MET A 422 17.32 11.21 -15.26
N LEU A 423 17.55 12.40 -14.69
CA LEU A 423 18.24 13.53 -15.33
C LEU A 423 19.56 13.83 -14.62
N GLY A 424 20.62 14.04 -15.38
CA GLY A 424 21.93 14.44 -14.84
C GLY A 424 21.91 15.83 -14.22
N ASN A 425 21.14 16.78 -14.79
CA ASN A 425 20.92 18.14 -14.31
C ASN A 425 22.20 18.93 -13.97
N GLN A 426 23.31 18.63 -14.65
CA GLN A 426 24.62 19.24 -14.40
C GLN A 426 25.17 20.05 -15.58
N GLN A 427 24.42 20.17 -16.66
CA GLN A 427 24.78 21.00 -17.80
C GLN A 427 24.89 22.48 -17.35
N PRO A 428 25.88 23.22 -17.87
CA PRO A 428 26.06 24.63 -17.53
C PRO A 428 24.88 25.52 -17.98
N ASP A 429 24.25 25.15 -19.11
CA ASP A 429 23.12 25.89 -19.67
C ASP A 429 21.81 25.56 -18.92
N LEU A 430 21.25 26.55 -18.25
CA LEU A 430 19.96 26.46 -17.56
C LEU A 430 18.80 26.19 -18.51
N GLY A 431 18.85 26.77 -19.74
CA GLY A 431 17.83 26.55 -20.76
C GLY A 431 17.75 25.08 -21.18
N GLN A 432 18.91 24.45 -21.38
CA GLN A 432 18.99 23.03 -21.69
C GLN A 432 18.46 22.18 -20.53
N ARG A 433 18.86 22.45 -19.28
CA ARG A 433 18.34 21.72 -18.11
C ARG A 433 16.83 21.86 -17.95
N LEU A 434 16.29 23.04 -18.20
CA LEU A 434 14.86 23.29 -18.18
C LEU A 434 14.12 22.51 -19.28
N ALA A 435 14.65 22.50 -20.50
CA ALA A 435 14.07 21.76 -21.62
C ALA A 435 14.04 20.25 -21.31
N GLU A 436 15.13 19.68 -20.80
CA GLU A 436 15.20 18.26 -20.41
C GLU A 436 14.20 17.91 -19.31
N LEU A 437 14.02 18.79 -18.30
CA LEU A 437 13.03 18.60 -17.24
C LEU A 437 11.60 18.65 -17.77
N ILE A 438 11.29 19.65 -18.62
CA ILE A 438 9.97 19.82 -19.25
C ILE A 438 9.65 18.61 -20.12
N ASP A 439 10.58 18.15 -20.95
CA ASP A 439 10.38 16.98 -21.81
C ASP A 439 10.11 15.72 -20.97
N SER A 440 10.83 15.54 -19.85
CA SER A 440 10.59 14.41 -18.96
C SER A 440 9.22 14.47 -18.30
N ILE A 441 8.75 15.64 -17.89
CA ILE A 441 7.39 15.83 -17.34
C ILE A 441 6.33 15.49 -18.39
N LYS A 442 6.49 15.97 -19.64
CA LYS A 442 5.57 15.68 -20.73
C LYS A 442 5.53 14.17 -21.07
N ARG A 443 6.66 13.49 -21.01
CA ARG A 443 6.75 12.04 -21.21
C ARG A 443 6.00 11.28 -20.10
N VAL A 444 6.15 11.69 -18.83
CA VAL A 444 5.37 11.15 -17.72
C VAL A 444 3.86 11.37 -17.96
N TYR A 445 3.46 12.54 -18.41
CA TYR A 445 2.06 12.81 -18.77
C TYR A 445 1.57 11.92 -19.93
N ALA A 446 2.40 11.73 -20.97
CA ALA A 446 2.07 10.87 -22.11
C ALA A 446 1.89 9.40 -21.68
N SER A 447 2.72 8.90 -20.75
CA SER A 447 2.66 7.51 -20.27
C SER A 447 1.31 7.15 -19.63
N THR A 448 0.54 8.14 -19.17
CA THR A 448 -0.83 7.95 -18.67
C THR A 448 -1.75 7.32 -19.72
N PHE A 449 -1.49 7.58 -20.99
CA PHE A 449 -2.33 7.14 -22.11
C PHE A 449 -1.66 6.09 -23.00
N SER A 450 -0.55 5.50 -22.57
CA SER A 450 0.12 4.42 -23.30
C SER A 450 -0.79 3.21 -23.48
N ARG A 451 -0.51 2.38 -24.47
CA ARG A 451 -1.22 1.10 -24.68
C ARG A 451 -1.21 0.24 -23.43
N HIS A 452 -0.07 0.21 -22.72
CA HIS A 452 0.08 -0.49 -21.46
C HIS A 452 -0.89 0.06 -20.39
N ALA A 453 -0.94 1.37 -20.17
CA ALA A 453 -1.86 2.01 -19.23
C ALA A 453 -3.33 1.74 -19.59
N LYS A 454 -3.68 1.85 -20.87
CA LYS A 454 -5.03 1.55 -21.38
C LYS A 454 -5.42 0.10 -21.16
N ALA A 455 -4.53 -0.84 -21.48
CA ALA A 455 -4.77 -2.29 -21.25
C ALA A 455 -4.97 -2.59 -19.77
N TYR A 456 -4.14 -1.98 -18.90
CA TYR A 456 -4.27 -2.15 -17.46
C TYR A 456 -5.62 -1.61 -16.93
N VAL A 457 -6.03 -0.41 -17.33
CA VAL A 457 -7.31 0.18 -16.94
C VAL A 457 -8.48 -0.66 -17.41
N ARG A 458 -8.44 -1.22 -18.63
CA ARG A 458 -9.50 -2.12 -19.16
C ARG A 458 -9.70 -3.37 -18.29
N ALA A 459 -8.65 -3.85 -17.63
CA ALA A 459 -8.71 -4.99 -16.70
C ALA A 459 -9.22 -4.62 -15.29
N THR A 460 -9.57 -3.37 -15.05
CA THR A 460 -9.99 -2.82 -13.76
C THR A 460 -11.34 -2.10 -13.85
N PRO A 461 -12.03 -1.83 -12.75
CA PRO A 461 -13.27 -1.04 -12.76
C PRO A 461 -13.04 0.47 -12.91
N TYR A 462 -11.81 0.92 -13.13
CA TYR A 462 -11.44 2.34 -13.25
C TYR A 462 -11.68 2.86 -14.67
N ARG A 463 -11.79 4.19 -14.78
CA ARG A 463 -11.93 4.89 -16.06
C ARG A 463 -10.70 5.74 -16.32
N LEU A 464 -10.13 5.63 -17.50
CA LEU A 464 -8.94 6.38 -17.88
C LEU A 464 -9.19 7.90 -17.95
N GLU A 465 -10.42 8.32 -18.26
CA GLU A 465 -10.84 9.73 -18.28
C GLU A 465 -10.77 10.40 -16.90
N GLU A 466 -10.87 9.60 -15.84
CA GLU A 466 -10.83 10.08 -14.45
C GLU A 466 -9.41 10.06 -13.87
N GLU A 467 -8.44 9.44 -14.58
CA GLU A 467 -7.05 9.36 -14.15
C GLU A 467 -6.35 10.70 -14.30
N LYS A 468 -5.67 11.12 -13.23
CA LYS A 468 -4.93 12.38 -13.17
C LYS A 468 -3.51 12.14 -12.68
N MET A 469 -2.56 12.78 -13.36
CA MET A 469 -1.14 12.57 -13.10
C MET A 469 -0.53 13.77 -12.36
N ALA A 470 -0.02 13.52 -11.15
CA ALA A 470 0.95 14.39 -10.52
C ALA A 470 2.36 13.91 -10.86
N VAL A 471 3.35 14.79 -10.82
CA VAL A 471 4.75 14.46 -11.11
C VAL A 471 5.63 14.81 -9.93
N ILE A 472 6.50 13.88 -9.53
CA ILE A 472 7.50 14.11 -8.49
C ILE A 472 8.85 14.36 -9.15
N VAL A 473 9.44 15.52 -8.91
CA VAL A 473 10.83 15.86 -9.27
C VAL A 473 11.66 15.71 -8.00
N GLN A 474 12.41 14.61 -7.88
CA GLN A 474 13.08 14.20 -6.64
C GLN A 474 14.59 14.15 -6.81
N GLN A 475 15.34 14.57 -5.79
CA GLN A 475 16.79 14.40 -5.74
C GLN A 475 17.16 12.91 -5.79
N LEU A 476 18.08 12.53 -6.67
CA LEU A 476 18.66 11.20 -6.69
C LEU A 476 19.65 11.00 -5.54
N VAL A 477 19.60 9.82 -4.94
CA VAL A 477 20.57 9.39 -3.94
C VAL A 477 21.77 8.78 -4.65
N GLY A 478 22.97 9.21 -4.32
CA GLY A 478 24.18 8.70 -4.94
C GLY A 478 25.35 9.66 -4.85
N SER A 479 26.40 9.32 -5.57
CA SER A 479 27.62 10.10 -5.69
C SER A 479 28.09 10.21 -7.13
N THR A 480 28.75 11.32 -7.46
CA THR A 480 29.39 11.51 -8.78
C THR A 480 30.76 10.81 -8.80
N HIS A 481 31.01 10.01 -9.80
CA HIS A 481 32.26 9.32 -10.10
C HIS A 481 32.66 9.64 -11.54
N GLY A 482 33.48 10.68 -11.70
CA GLY A 482 33.80 11.19 -13.04
C GLY A 482 32.54 11.61 -13.81
N GLN A 483 32.20 10.85 -14.84
CA GLN A 483 31.02 11.10 -15.70
C GLN A 483 29.83 10.22 -15.33
N ARG A 484 29.88 9.51 -14.21
CA ARG A 484 28.81 8.62 -13.73
C ARG A 484 28.26 9.11 -12.40
N PHE A 485 26.93 8.93 -12.21
CA PHE A 485 26.29 9.16 -10.92
C PHE A 485 25.47 7.94 -10.54
N TYR A 486 25.67 7.40 -9.35
CA TYR A 486 24.92 6.25 -8.84
C TYR A 486 25.06 6.11 -7.30
N PRO A 487 24.09 5.44 -6.62
CA PRO A 487 24.22 5.03 -5.23
C PRO A 487 25.20 3.86 -5.10
N ASN A 488 25.80 3.68 -3.94
CA ASN A 488 26.62 2.48 -3.70
C ASN A 488 25.81 1.20 -3.88
N PHE A 489 24.55 1.23 -3.47
CA PHE A 489 23.58 0.19 -3.77
C PHE A 489 22.16 0.71 -3.58
N SER A 490 21.23 -0.01 -4.15
CA SER A 490 19.80 0.22 -4.03
C SER A 490 19.06 -1.09 -3.87
N GLY A 491 17.80 -1.03 -3.46
CA GLY A 491 17.04 -2.24 -3.25
C GLY A 491 15.58 -2.02 -2.90
N VAL A 492 14.91 -3.16 -2.74
CA VAL A 492 13.53 -3.28 -2.31
C VAL A 492 13.46 -4.22 -1.13
N VAL A 493 12.70 -3.88 -0.09
CA VAL A 493 12.41 -4.78 1.02
C VAL A 493 10.90 -4.92 1.20
N ARG A 494 10.46 -6.14 1.42
CA ARG A 494 9.06 -6.52 1.70
C ARG A 494 8.94 -7.04 3.11
N SER A 495 7.87 -6.70 3.77
CA SER A 495 7.56 -7.25 5.09
C SER A 495 7.07 -8.70 5.03
N HIS A 496 6.67 -9.18 3.87
CA HIS A 496 6.20 -10.53 3.64
C HIS A 496 7.15 -11.27 2.69
N ASN A 497 7.62 -12.45 3.11
CA ASN A 497 8.38 -13.36 2.26
C ASN A 497 7.41 -14.41 1.69
N PHE A 498 7.21 -14.42 0.38
CA PHE A 498 6.28 -15.36 -0.27
C PHE A 498 6.82 -16.78 -0.36
N TYR A 499 8.15 -16.99 -0.25
CA TYR A 499 8.82 -18.28 -0.37
C TYR A 499 9.85 -18.46 0.75
N PRO A 500 9.41 -18.55 2.02
CA PRO A 500 10.34 -18.73 3.13
C PRO A 500 10.94 -20.14 3.11
N VAL A 501 12.23 -20.22 3.43
CA VAL A 501 12.94 -21.50 3.63
C VAL A 501 13.38 -21.57 5.08
N PRO A 502 13.17 -22.67 5.79
CA PRO A 502 13.58 -22.80 7.18
C PRO A 502 15.02 -22.34 7.45
N PRO A 503 15.28 -21.53 8.51
CA PRO A 503 14.39 -21.18 9.63
C PRO A 503 13.47 -19.97 9.43
N MET A 504 13.40 -19.43 8.21
CA MET A 504 12.61 -18.23 7.87
C MET A 504 11.10 -18.52 7.90
N SER A 505 10.31 -17.51 8.19
CA SER A 505 8.85 -17.49 8.11
C SER A 505 8.36 -16.41 7.14
N PHE A 506 7.09 -16.45 6.74
CA PHE A 506 6.46 -15.44 5.90
C PHE A 506 6.59 -14.02 6.46
N ALA A 507 6.54 -13.87 7.80
CA ALA A 507 6.60 -12.58 8.49
C ALA A 507 8.04 -12.03 8.67
N ASP A 508 9.08 -12.75 8.32
CA ASP A 508 10.46 -12.29 8.46
C ASP A 508 10.91 -11.36 7.32
N GLY A 509 10.07 -11.25 6.29
CA GLY A 509 10.31 -10.39 5.15
C GLY A 509 11.44 -10.87 4.22
N ILE A 510 11.64 -10.15 3.15
CA ILE A 510 12.70 -10.40 2.16
C ILE A 510 13.19 -9.07 1.58
N ALA A 511 14.49 -8.95 1.34
CA ALA A 511 15.11 -7.81 0.68
C ALA A 511 15.83 -8.26 -0.59
N ALA A 512 15.76 -7.45 -1.65
CA ALA A 512 16.54 -7.58 -2.86
C ALA A 512 17.43 -6.34 -3.01
N VAL A 513 18.73 -6.54 -3.26
CA VAL A 513 19.71 -5.46 -3.36
C VAL A 513 20.63 -5.62 -4.55
N ALA A 514 21.03 -4.49 -5.14
CA ALA A 514 21.95 -4.45 -6.27
C ALA A 514 22.91 -3.25 -6.17
N LEU A 515 24.11 -3.39 -6.71
CA LEU A 515 25.05 -2.29 -6.93
C LEU A 515 24.46 -1.31 -7.95
N GLY A 516 24.58 -0.01 -7.70
CA GLY A 516 24.13 1.06 -8.58
C GLY A 516 22.64 1.38 -8.45
N LEU A 517 22.03 1.93 -9.51
CA LEU A 517 20.62 2.30 -9.57
C LEU A 517 19.70 1.08 -9.45
N GLY A 518 18.51 1.27 -8.89
CA GLY A 518 17.55 0.21 -8.52
C GLY A 518 16.95 -0.59 -9.67
N ARG A 519 17.23 -0.22 -10.89
CA ARG A 519 16.68 -0.84 -12.10
C ARG A 519 16.94 -2.35 -12.17
N ALA A 520 18.13 -2.81 -11.77
CA ALA A 520 18.44 -4.24 -11.72
C ALA A 520 17.47 -5.03 -10.82
N VAL A 521 16.96 -4.42 -9.74
CA VAL A 521 15.99 -5.05 -8.84
C VAL A 521 14.58 -5.01 -9.44
N VAL A 522 14.14 -3.85 -9.93
CA VAL A 522 12.73 -3.67 -10.38
C VAL A 522 12.43 -4.30 -11.73
N ASP A 523 13.43 -4.44 -12.60
CA ASP A 523 13.33 -5.10 -13.91
C ASP A 523 13.62 -6.62 -13.83
N GLY A 524 13.80 -7.19 -12.63
CA GLY A 524 14.03 -8.61 -12.44
C GLY A 524 15.42 -9.10 -12.88
N GLY A 525 16.42 -8.22 -12.94
CA GLY A 525 17.80 -8.55 -13.24
C GLY A 525 18.52 -9.30 -12.11
N LYS A 526 19.82 -9.57 -12.29
CA LYS A 526 20.64 -10.22 -11.25
C LYS A 526 20.78 -9.29 -10.05
N CYS A 527 20.29 -9.73 -8.90
CA CYS A 527 20.38 -9.02 -7.62
C CYS A 527 20.51 -10.04 -6.48
N LEU A 528 21.06 -9.61 -5.36
CA LEU A 528 21.11 -10.46 -4.18
C LEU A 528 19.80 -10.37 -3.40
N THR A 529 19.21 -11.51 -3.05
CA THR A 529 18.06 -11.58 -2.14
C THR A 529 18.47 -12.16 -0.78
N PHE A 530 17.99 -11.56 0.30
CA PHE A 530 18.25 -12.02 1.66
C PHE A 530 17.09 -11.68 2.60
N CYS A 531 16.94 -12.47 3.66
CA CYS A 531 16.03 -12.17 4.75
C CYS A 531 16.68 -11.22 5.76
N PRO A 532 16.11 -10.04 6.06
CA PRO A 532 16.71 -9.10 7.02
C PRO A 532 16.94 -9.68 8.42
N ARG A 533 16.10 -10.62 8.85
CA ARG A 533 16.24 -11.32 10.14
C ARG A 533 17.35 -12.37 10.12
N TYR A 534 17.64 -12.97 8.96
CA TYR A 534 18.65 -14.00 8.77
C TYR A 534 19.61 -13.64 7.62
N PRO A 535 20.37 -12.53 7.72
CA PRO A 535 21.10 -11.95 6.59
C PRO A 535 22.25 -12.81 6.06
N GLN A 536 22.68 -13.82 6.81
CA GLN A 536 23.76 -14.73 6.40
C GLN A 536 23.24 -15.99 5.67
N ASN A 537 21.93 -16.25 5.72
CA ASN A 537 21.33 -17.40 5.03
C ASN A 537 20.99 -17.03 3.58
N LEU A 538 21.97 -17.13 2.70
CA LEU A 538 21.87 -16.75 1.29
C LEU A 538 21.66 -18.00 0.43
N LEU A 539 20.40 -18.28 0.09
CA LEU A 539 20.04 -19.47 -0.72
C LEU A 539 20.60 -19.42 -2.15
N GLN A 540 20.70 -18.22 -2.72
CA GLN A 540 21.26 -18.00 -4.06
C GLN A 540 22.77 -18.27 -4.13
N PHE A 541 23.42 -18.38 -2.99
CA PHE A 541 24.87 -18.46 -2.84
C PHE A 541 25.26 -19.72 -2.04
N SER A 542 24.62 -20.85 -2.37
CA SER A 542 24.84 -22.12 -1.67
C SER A 542 26.12 -22.86 -2.14
N SER A 543 26.53 -22.65 -3.38
CA SER A 543 27.81 -23.17 -3.94
C SER A 543 28.60 -22.07 -4.65
N VAL A 544 29.84 -22.35 -5.03
CA VAL A 544 30.67 -21.40 -5.79
C VAL A 544 30.06 -21.17 -7.17
N GLU A 545 29.56 -22.24 -7.81
CA GLU A 545 28.88 -22.15 -9.10
C GLU A 545 27.62 -21.28 -9.00
N ASP A 546 26.80 -21.47 -7.98
CA ASP A 546 25.61 -20.65 -7.75
C ASP A 546 25.94 -19.17 -7.59
N ILE A 547 27.02 -18.86 -6.85
CA ILE A 547 27.49 -17.50 -6.64
C ILE A 547 27.92 -16.87 -7.97
N LEU A 548 28.70 -17.57 -8.77
CA LEU A 548 29.17 -17.08 -10.08
C LEU A 548 28.00 -16.88 -11.05
N ALA A 549 27.03 -17.80 -11.06
CA ALA A 549 25.87 -17.77 -11.95
C ALA A 549 24.89 -16.64 -11.58
N ASN A 550 24.66 -16.41 -10.29
CA ASN A 550 23.62 -15.48 -9.81
C ASN A 550 24.14 -14.10 -9.44
N SER A 551 25.47 -13.90 -9.37
CA SER A 551 26.03 -12.59 -9.04
C SER A 551 25.83 -11.58 -10.15
N GLN A 552 25.63 -10.33 -9.74
CA GLN A 552 25.57 -9.18 -10.62
C GLN A 552 26.93 -8.95 -11.28
N THR A 553 26.96 -8.82 -12.60
CA THR A 553 28.17 -8.59 -13.43
C THR A 553 28.19 -7.17 -14.02
N GLU A 554 27.04 -6.53 -14.09
CA GLU A 554 26.86 -5.19 -14.63
C GLU A 554 26.01 -4.37 -13.65
N PHE A 555 26.09 -3.06 -13.70
CA PHE A 555 25.25 -2.18 -12.91
C PHE A 555 24.74 -0.97 -13.71
N TRP A 556 23.65 -0.39 -13.25
CA TRP A 556 23.09 0.80 -13.85
C TRP A 556 23.62 2.05 -13.15
N ALA A 557 24.04 3.04 -13.95
CA ALA A 557 24.42 4.36 -13.50
C ALA A 557 23.89 5.43 -14.44
N LEU A 558 23.73 6.64 -13.93
CA LEU A 558 23.36 7.80 -14.71
C LEU A 558 24.60 8.40 -15.38
N SER A 559 24.58 8.58 -16.69
CA SER A 559 25.61 9.30 -17.44
C SER A 559 25.40 10.80 -17.29
N LEU A 560 26.46 11.52 -16.94
CA LEU A 560 26.45 12.99 -16.79
C LEU A 560 26.87 13.72 -18.07
N ASN A 561 27.34 13.00 -19.10
CA ASN A 561 27.84 13.56 -20.38
C ASN A 561 26.73 13.94 -21.39
N GLY A 562 25.47 13.95 -21.00
CA GLY A 562 24.33 14.14 -21.92
C GLY A 562 23.92 12.86 -22.64
N VAL A 563 22.81 12.94 -23.37
CA VAL A 563 22.20 11.80 -24.04
C VAL A 563 22.91 11.48 -25.34
N PRO A 564 23.29 10.20 -25.59
CA PRO A 564 23.67 9.79 -26.94
C PRO A 564 22.49 9.98 -27.89
N GLN A 565 22.67 10.72 -29.00
CA GLN A 565 21.64 10.91 -30.01
C GLN A 565 21.10 9.56 -30.49
N GLY A 566 19.79 9.33 -30.36
CA GLY A 566 19.10 8.22 -31.02
C GLY A 566 18.47 7.14 -30.14
N ARG A 567 18.36 7.28 -28.82
CA ARG A 567 17.58 6.34 -27.99
C ARG A 567 16.35 7.00 -27.35
N PRO A 568 15.13 6.64 -27.74
CA PRO A 568 13.92 6.98 -26.99
C PRO A 568 13.85 6.17 -25.69
N GLY A 569 13.44 6.81 -24.61
CA GLY A 569 12.98 6.13 -23.39
C GLY A 569 13.79 6.38 -22.12
N HIS A 570 15.07 6.04 -22.05
CA HIS A 570 15.90 6.23 -20.83
C HIS A 570 17.10 7.13 -21.12
N LEU A 571 16.88 8.42 -21.02
CA LEU A 571 17.75 9.45 -21.57
C LEU A 571 19.19 9.41 -21.05
N HIS A 572 19.43 9.05 -19.75
CA HIS A 572 20.76 9.14 -19.14
C HIS A 572 21.22 7.83 -18.48
N GLU A 573 20.36 6.80 -18.36
CA GLU A 573 20.73 5.56 -17.70
C GLU A 573 21.52 4.63 -18.62
N MET A 574 22.65 4.15 -18.14
CA MET A 574 23.55 3.28 -18.89
C MET A 574 24.02 2.10 -18.02
N ARG A 575 24.29 0.97 -18.67
CA ARG A 575 24.93 -0.19 -18.04
C ARG A 575 26.45 -0.03 -18.07
N PHE A 576 27.08 -0.40 -16.97
CA PHE A 576 28.54 -0.44 -16.80
C PHE A 576 28.95 -1.77 -16.20
N ASP A 577 30.15 -2.25 -16.52
CA ASP A 577 30.74 -3.43 -15.92
C ASP A 577 31.33 -3.16 -14.51
N LEU A 578 31.69 -4.21 -13.81
CA LEU A 578 32.25 -4.09 -12.45
C LEU A 578 33.61 -3.42 -12.43
N ASN A 579 34.38 -3.42 -13.55
CA ASN A 579 35.65 -2.70 -13.63
C ASN A 579 35.44 -1.18 -13.46
N ALA A 580 34.34 -0.66 -13.97
CA ALA A 580 33.99 0.73 -13.77
C ALA A 580 33.72 1.04 -12.27
N ALA A 581 33.03 0.17 -11.56
CA ALA A 581 32.79 0.32 -10.12
C ALA A 581 34.07 0.15 -9.28
N GLU A 582 34.99 -0.72 -9.72
CA GLU A 582 36.30 -0.88 -9.09
C GLU A 582 37.16 0.40 -9.26
N ALA A 583 37.18 0.94 -10.48
CA ALA A 583 37.89 2.21 -10.76
C ALA A 583 37.30 3.40 -9.99
N ASP A 584 35.97 3.42 -9.76
CA ASP A 584 35.29 4.43 -8.98
C ASP A 584 35.47 4.24 -7.45
N GLY A 585 36.02 3.09 -7.02
CA GLY A 585 36.22 2.76 -5.60
C GLY A 585 34.95 2.42 -4.84
N THR A 586 33.86 2.08 -5.54
CA THR A 586 32.55 1.76 -4.96
C THR A 586 32.32 0.28 -4.74
N LEU A 587 33.16 -0.57 -5.32
CA LEU A 587 33.05 -2.02 -5.26
C LEU A 587 33.41 -2.65 -3.89
N PRO A 588 34.46 -2.18 -3.15
CA PRO A 588 34.90 -2.83 -1.92
C PRO A 588 33.84 -3.08 -0.86
N PRO A 589 32.85 -2.19 -0.61
CA PRO A 589 31.84 -2.43 0.40
C PRO A 589 30.83 -3.52 0.06
N VAL A 590 30.70 -3.90 -1.22
CA VAL A 590 29.64 -4.80 -1.72
C VAL A 590 30.18 -6.07 -2.36
N ALA A 591 31.49 -6.21 -2.54
CA ALA A 591 32.06 -7.27 -3.36
C ALA A 591 32.94 -8.26 -2.60
N SER A 592 33.08 -9.44 -3.22
CA SER A 592 34.04 -10.51 -2.94
C SER A 592 34.87 -10.78 -4.19
N THR A 593 35.93 -11.58 -4.06
CA THR A 593 36.81 -12.01 -5.16
C THR A 593 36.80 -13.52 -5.28
N TYR A 594 36.51 -14.02 -6.47
CA TYR A 594 36.73 -15.41 -6.82
C TYR A 594 38.15 -15.61 -7.37
N SER A 595 38.85 -16.59 -6.83
CA SER A 595 40.19 -17.00 -7.26
C SER A 595 40.12 -18.31 -8.05
N ASP A 596 40.41 -18.28 -9.31
CA ASP A 596 40.47 -19.49 -10.16
C ASP A 596 41.54 -20.49 -9.65
N ASP A 597 42.69 -19.99 -9.19
CA ASP A 597 43.79 -20.82 -8.69
C ASP A 597 43.40 -21.65 -7.47
N ASN A 598 42.47 -21.16 -6.65
CA ASN A 598 42.05 -21.81 -5.40
C ASN A 598 40.62 -22.35 -5.47
N GLU A 599 39.92 -22.14 -6.57
CA GLU A 599 38.50 -22.47 -6.75
C GLU A 599 37.63 -21.99 -5.55
N ALA A 600 37.96 -20.81 -5.01
CA ALA A 600 37.39 -20.30 -3.77
C ALA A 600 37.05 -18.80 -3.84
N ILE A 601 36.04 -18.40 -3.06
CA ILE A 601 35.60 -17.02 -2.92
C ILE A 601 36.15 -16.43 -1.62
N TYR A 602 36.75 -15.27 -1.73
CA TYR A 602 37.30 -14.48 -0.63
C TYR A 602 36.52 -13.18 -0.47
N ASP A 603 36.11 -12.86 0.75
CA ASP A 603 35.39 -11.63 1.03
C ASP A 603 36.32 -10.42 0.82
N GLY A 604 35.79 -9.39 0.11
CA GLY A 604 36.53 -8.19 -0.26
C GLY A 604 37.25 -8.28 -1.59
N VAL A 605 37.94 -7.19 -1.97
CA VAL A 605 38.60 -6.99 -3.29
C VAL A 605 40.11 -6.86 -3.21
N SER A 606 40.74 -7.22 -2.11
CA SER A 606 42.17 -7.08 -1.92
C SER A 606 43.01 -8.11 -2.65
N ARG A 607 42.41 -9.19 -3.14
CA ARG A 607 43.10 -10.25 -3.87
C ARG A 607 42.88 -10.12 -5.39
N PRO A 608 43.80 -10.58 -6.23
CA PRO A 608 43.55 -10.73 -7.67
C PRO A 608 42.48 -11.80 -7.90
N GLY A 609 41.66 -11.66 -8.96
CA GLY A 609 40.64 -12.60 -9.35
C GLY A 609 39.36 -11.91 -9.86
N ILE A 610 38.33 -12.69 -10.13
CA ILE A 610 37.05 -12.21 -10.67
C ILE A 610 36.24 -11.53 -9.58
N ARG A 611 35.74 -10.32 -9.84
CA ARG A 611 34.91 -9.58 -8.90
C ARG A 611 33.46 -10.09 -8.90
N ILE A 612 32.91 -10.23 -7.71
CA ILE A 612 31.56 -10.74 -7.46
C ILE A 612 30.81 -9.79 -6.50
N VAL A 613 29.61 -9.38 -6.84
CA VAL A 613 28.74 -8.58 -5.96
C VAL A 613 28.04 -9.51 -4.97
N SER A 614 28.60 -9.66 -3.78
CA SER A 614 28.15 -10.64 -2.77
C SER A 614 27.48 -9.98 -1.55
N PHE A 615 27.65 -8.67 -1.38
CA PHE A 615 27.27 -7.94 -0.16
C PHE A 615 27.84 -8.53 1.15
N ALA A 616 28.83 -9.43 1.06
CA ALA A 616 29.43 -10.06 2.23
C ALA A 616 29.98 -9.07 3.27
N PRO A 617 30.66 -7.95 2.90
CA PRO A 617 31.10 -6.96 3.87
C PRO A 617 29.96 -6.37 4.70
N MET A 618 28.79 -6.22 4.15
CA MET A 618 27.60 -5.69 4.85
C MET A 618 26.87 -6.75 5.67
N LEU A 619 26.62 -7.91 5.07
CA LEU A 619 25.76 -8.93 5.68
C LEU A 619 26.50 -9.82 6.69
N LYS A 620 27.81 -10.10 6.47
CA LYS A 620 28.63 -10.89 7.38
C LYS A 620 29.34 -10.04 8.44
N TYR A 621 29.91 -8.88 8.02
CA TYR A 621 30.76 -8.05 8.88
C TYR A 621 30.07 -6.78 9.37
N ASN A 622 28.84 -6.57 8.98
CA ASN A 622 28.00 -5.42 9.39
C ASN A 622 28.69 -4.04 9.14
N LEU A 623 29.42 -3.94 8.01
CA LEU A 623 30.07 -2.69 7.62
C LEU A 623 29.07 -1.51 7.53
N PHE A 624 27.88 -1.81 7.12
CA PHE A 624 26.70 -0.95 7.18
C PHE A 624 25.53 -1.79 7.73
N PRO A 625 24.77 -1.33 8.75
CA PRO A 625 23.77 -2.13 9.43
C PRO A 625 22.47 -2.29 8.60
N LEU A 626 22.62 -2.71 7.34
CA LEU A 626 21.54 -2.77 6.35
C LEU A 626 20.36 -3.61 6.85
N ALA A 627 20.63 -4.83 7.30
CA ALA A 627 19.58 -5.75 7.74
C ALA A 627 18.76 -5.17 8.90
N THR A 628 19.42 -4.55 9.89
CA THR A 628 18.76 -3.92 11.04
C THR A 628 17.94 -2.69 10.64
N ILE A 629 18.44 -1.87 9.71
CA ILE A 629 17.69 -0.71 9.19
C ILE A 629 16.43 -1.21 8.49
N LEU A 630 16.55 -2.18 7.58
CA LEU A 630 15.42 -2.71 6.81
C LEU A 630 14.35 -3.34 7.72
N GLU A 631 14.76 -4.16 8.69
CA GLU A 631 13.85 -4.74 9.68
C GLU A 631 13.11 -3.65 10.49
N THR A 632 13.83 -2.60 10.90
CA THR A 632 13.25 -1.48 11.64
C THR A 632 12.22 -0.71 10.81
N LEU A 633 12.55 -0.41 9.55
CA LEU A 633 11.69 0.37 8.65
C LEU A 633 10.45 -0.41 8.24
N VAL A 634 10.59 -1.69 7.92
CA VAL A 634 9.49 -2.57 7.56
C VAL A 634 8.49 -2.70 8.70
N LYS A 635 8.96 -2.99 9.92
CA LYS A 635 8.09 -3.07 11.11
C LYS A 635 7.38 -1.76 11.42
N ALA A 636 8.08 -0.63 11.27
CA ALA A 636 7.48 0.68 11.45
C ALA A 636 6.40 0.97 10.39
N GLY A 637 6.66 0.61 9.13
CA GLY A 637 5.71 0.75 8.02
C GLY A 637 4.46 -0.11 8.21
N GLU A 638 4.62 -1.40 8.52
CA GLU A 638 3.50 -2.31 8.80
C GLU A 638 2.64 -1.85 9.98
N HIS A 639 3.29 -1.47 11.08
CA HIS A 639 2.56 -0.96 12.24
C HIS A 639 1.74 0.29 11.91
N ALA A 640 2.30 1.17 11.10
CA ALA A 640 1.66 2.44 10.76
C ALA A 640 0.54 2.31 9.71
N LEU A 641 0.65 1.37 8.76
CA LEU A 641 -0.35 1.12 7.73
C LEU A 641 -1.34 0.00 8.11
N GLY A 642 -1.01 -0.84 9.11
CA GLY A 642 -1.83 -1.98 9.54
C GLY A 642 -1.89 -3.13 8.53
N ILE A 643 -1.02 -3.13 7.53
CA ILE A 643 -0.93 -4.11 6.44
C ILE A 643 0.53 -4.32 6.05
N PRO A 644 0.87 -5.46 5.43
CA PRO A 644 2.20 -5.69 4.88
C PRO A 644 2.60 -4.62 3.88
N VAL A 645 3.91 -4.30 3.85
CA VAL A 645 4.45 -3.19 3.08
C VAL A 645 5.64 -3.61 2.23
N GLU A 646 5.85 -2.86 1.15
CA GLU A 646 7.07 -2.86 0.36
C GLU A 646 7.71 -1.47 0.43
N ILE A 647 9.04 -1.44 0.55
CA ILE A 647 9.84 -0.21 0.66
C ILE A 647 10.95 -0.25 -0.37
N GLU A 648 11.06 0.81 -1.19
CA GLU A 648 12.17 1.04 -2.09
C GLU A 648 13.18 1.99 -1.45
N PHE A 649 14.48 1.73 -1.64
CA PHE A 649 15.54 2.52 -1.05
C PHE A 649 16.80 2.58 -1.91
N ALA A 650 17.64 3.59 -1.65
CA ALA A 650 19.00 3.69 -2.18
C ALA A 650 19.95 4.17 -1.08
N VAL A 651 21.19 3.73 -1.14
CA VAL A 651 22.20 4.02 -0.12
C VAL A 651 23.46 4.62 -0.72
N ARG A 652 23.87 5.74 -0.15
CA ARG A 652 25.17 6.37 -0.39
C ARG A 652 26.05 6.17 0.83
N LEU A 653 27.18 5.52 0.66
CA LEU A 653 28.18 5.38 1.71
C LEU A 653 29.10 6.62 1.77
N PRO A 654 29.63 6.95 2.94
CA PRO A 654 30.51 8.09 3.08
C PRO A 654 31.82 7.90 2.33
N ARG A 655 32.34 8.96 1.70
CA ARG A 655 33.67 9.00 1.12
C ARG A 655 34.77 9.34 2.15
N HIS A 656 34.37 10.03 3.22
CA HIS A 656 35.25 10.40 4.31
C HIS A 656 34.66 9.98 5.66
N PRO A 657 35.49 9.61 6.65
CA PRO A 657 35.00 9.11 7.96
C PRO A 657 34.10 10.07 8.75
N ARG A 658 34.11 11.37 8.43
CA ARG A 658 33.28 12.39 9.09
C ARG A 658 31.93 12.62 8.40
N GLU A 659 31.74 12.07 7.25
CA GLU A 659 30.50 12.20 6.49
C GLU A 659 29.54 11.10 6.91
N PRO A 660 28.24 11.38 7.18
CA PRO A 660 27.28 10.33 7.46
C PRO A 660 26.94 9.55 6.20
N ALA A 661 26.71 8.26 6.33
CA ALA A 661 26.05 7.50 5.27
C ALA A 661 24.62 8.03 5.06
N GLU A 662 24.10 7.90 3.86
CA GLU A 662 22.75 8.31 3.52
C GLU A 662 21.95 7.11 3.07
N PHE A 663 20.82 6.87 3.77
CA PHE A 663 19.78 5.93 3.38
C PHE A 663 18.58 6.72 2.90
N GLY A 664 18.40 6.79 1.58
CA GLY A 664 17.25 7.42 0.94
C GLY A 664 16.07 6.48 0.88
N PHE A 665 14.99 6.87 1.52
CA PHE A 665 13.70 6.17 1.44
C PHE A 665 12.95 6.67 0.20
N LEU A 666 12.77 5.82 -0.82
CA LEU A 666 12.30 6.25 -2.14
C LEU A 666 10.80 6.03 -2.35
N GLN A 667 10.22 4.99 -1.77
CA GLN A 667 8.78 4.68 -1.85
C GLN A 667 8.37 3.73 -0.75
N ILE A 668 7.11 3.83 -0.30
CA ILE A 668 6.41 2.81 0.47
C ILE A 668 5.06 2.53 -0.19
N ARG A 669 4.69 1.28 -0.25
CA ARG A 669 3.39 0.85 -0.74
C ARG A 669 2.85 -0.35 0.02
N PRO A 670 1.53 -0.50 0.10
CA PRO A 670 0.90 -1.68 0.65
C PRO A 670 1.16 -2.90 -0.25
N LEU A 671 1.33 -4.07 0.38
CA LEU A 671 1.33 -5.36 -0.32
C LEU A 671 -0.07 -5.97 -0.28
N THR A 672 -0.57 -6.34 -1.45
CA THR A 672 -1.83 -7.06 -1.56
C THR A 672 -1.59 -8.55 -1.28
N LEU A 673 -2.17 -9.07 -0.19
CA LEU A 673 -2.16 -10.49 0.12
C LEU A 673 -3.55 -11.07 -0.09
N SER A 674 -3.66 -12.19 -0.80
CA SER A 674 -4.93 -12.93 -0.92
C SER A 674 -5.39 -13.43 0.46
N ARG A 675 -6.64 -13.15 0.81
CA ARG A 675 -7.25 -13.53 2.12
C ARG A 675 -8.04 -14.83 2.08
N ASP A 676 -8.22 -15.44 0.90
CA ASP A 676 -8.96 -16.68 0.77
C ASP A 676 -8.14 -17.86 1.32
N HIS A 677 -8.50 -18.26 2.51
CA HIS A 677 -7.87 -19.35 3.24
C HIS A 677 -8.77 -20.59 3.18
N GLN A 678 -8.69 -21.32 2.09
CA GLN A 678 -9.16 -22.71 2.09
C GLN A 678 -7.95 -23.61 2.38
N ASP A 679 -8.02 -24.38 3.46
CA ASP A 679 -7.05 -25.44 3.75
C ASP A 679 -7.27 -26.57 2.73
N LEU A 680 -6.63 -26.44 1.58
CA LEU A 680 -6.64 -27.47 0.54
C LEU A 680 -5.45 -28.41 0.76
N SER A 681 -5.74 -29.67 1.09
CA SER A 681 -4.73 -30.72 1.11
C SER A 681 -4.38 -31.08 -0.34
N VAL A 682 -3.10 -30.95 -0.69
CA VAL A 682 -2.53 -31.38 -1.97
C VAL A 682 -2.01 -32.85 -1.86
N ALA A 683 -2.14 -33.48 -0.68
CA ALA A 683 -1.71 -34.85 -0.43
C ALA A 683 -2.61 -35.87 -1.14
N ASP A 684 -2.01 -36.93 -1.67
CA ASP A 684 -2.65 -38.13 -2.28
C ASP A 684 -3.21 -37.94 -3.71
N VAL A 685 -2.50 -37.25 -4.59
CA VAL A 685 -2.86 -37.16 -6.03
C VAL A 685 -2.01 -38.11 -6.86
N ASP A 686 -2.64 -38.83 -7.79
CA ASP A 686 -1.94 -39.68 -8.75
C ASP A 686 -1.06 -38.81 -9.68
N PRO A 687 0.26 -39.04 -9.70
CA PRO A 687 1.16 -38.25 -10.54
C PRO A 687 0.85 -38.28 -12.05
N GLN A 688 0.20 -39.36 -12.54
CA GLN A 688 -0.18 -39.47 -13.95
C GLN A 688 -1.30 -38.50 -14.36
N GLN A 689 -2.11 -38.04 -13.42
CA GLN A 689 -3.15 -37.06 -13.65
C GLN A 689 -2.64 -35.61 -13.60
N LEU A 690 -1.39 -35.42 -13.19
CA LEU A 690 -0.82 -34.10 -13.04
C LEU A 690 -0.14 -33.63 -14.32
N LEU A 691 -0.47 -32.35 -14.71
CA LEU A 691 0.27 -31.60 -15.70
C LEU A 691 1.47 -30.90 -15.06
N CYS A 692 1.25 -30.32 -13.89
CA CYS A 692 2.29 -29.60 -13.15
C CYS A 692 2.11 -29.77 -11.64
N GLN A 693 3.21 -29.92 -10.94
CA GLN A 693 3.27 -29.87 -9.49
C GLN A 693 4.41 -28.98 -9.04
N SER A 694 4.20 -28.16 -8.02
CA SER A 694 5.26 -27.35 -7.43
C SER A 694 5.11 -27.21 -5.92
N ASN A 695 6.23 -27.08 -5.22
CA ASN A 695 6.33 -26.69 -3.82
C ASN A 695 6.75 -25.22 -3.64
N LYS A 696 6.68 -24.43 -4.74
CA LYS A 696 6.91 -22.99 -4.78
C LYS A 696 5.78 -22.31 -5.55
N VAL A 697 4.64 -22.17 -4.88
CA VAL A 697 3.42 -21.64 -5.48
C VAL A 697 2.94 -20.39 -4.76
N LEU A 698 2.53 -19.40 -5.54
CA LEU A 698 1.81 -18.20 -5.11
C LEU A 698 0.37 -18.29 -5.62
N GLY A 699 -0.59 -17.99 -4.77
CA GLY A 699 -2.01 -18.07 -5.04
C GLY A 699 -2.71 -19.06 -4.10
N ASN A 700 -4.02 -18.91 -3.95
CA ASN A 700 -4.86 -19.73 -3.10
C ASN A 700 -6.15 -20.10 -3.81
N GLY A 701 -6.69 -21.27 -3.46
CA GLY A 701 -7.99 -21.70 -3.95
C GLY A 701 -7.94 -22.64 -5.16
N ARG A 702 -9.05 -22.68 -5.91
CA ARG A 702 -9.21 -23.53 -7.08
C ARG A 702 -9.58 -22.70 -8.30
N ILE A 703 -9.07 -23.10 -9.47
CA ILE A 703 -9.44 -22.55 -10.77
C ILE A 703 -9.87 -23.75 -11.63
N GLU A 704 -11.09 -23.71 -12.16
CA GLU A 704 -11.71 -24.84 -12.87
C GLU A 704 -12.27 -24.42 -14.25
N ASN A 705 -11.85 -23.29 -14.79
CA ASN A 705 -12.37 -22.72 -16.05
C ASN A 705 -11.26 -22.39 -17.06
N LEU A 706 -10.16 -23.15 -17.03
CA LEU A 706 -9.05 -22.99 -17.96
C LEU A 706 -9.13 -24.04 -19.05
N TYR A 707 -9.47 -23.64 -20.25
CA TYR A 707 -9.55 -24.53 -21.42
C TYR A 707 -8.36 -24.35 -22.36
N ASP A 708 -7.62 -23.26 -22.19
CA ASP A 708 -6.54 -22.87 -23.07
C ASP A 708 -5.18 -22.91 -22.37
N VAL A 709 -4.17 -23.33 -23.08
CA VAL A 709 -2.77 -23.33 -22.65
C VAL A 709 -1.89 -22.69 -23.73
N VAL A 710 -1.16 -21.66 -23.35
CA VAL A 710 -0.06 -21.13 -24.17
C VAL A 710 1.24 -21.65 -23.60
N VAL A 711 1.92 -22.49 -24.36
CA VAL A 711 3.14 -23.19 -23.90
C VAL A 711 4.32 -22.91 -24.81
N VAL A 712 5.44 -22.62 -24.19
CA VAL A 712 6.75 -22.55 -24.88
C VAL A 712 7.36 -23.93 -24.87
N ASP A 713 7.55 -24.54 -26.03
CA ASP A 713 8.13 -25.85 -26.19
C ASP A 713 9.58 -25.86 -25.67
N SER A 714 9.83 -26.57 -24.59
CA SER A 714 11.13 -26.64 -23.91
C SER A 714 12.24 -27.26 -24.75
N HIS A 715 11.88 -28.11 -25.72
CA HIS A 715 12.85 -28.76 -26.63
C HIS A 715 13.29 -27.86 -27.78
N ARG A 716 12.41 -26.94 -28.19
CA ARG A 716 12.63 -25.99 -29.31
C ARG A 716 13.08 -24.59 -28.85
N PHE A 717 13.01 -24.30 -27.54
CA PHE A 717 13.38 -23.02 -27.00
C PHE A 717 14.88 -22.76 -27.03
N GLU A 718 15.26 -21.59 -27.54
CA GLU A 718 16.63 -21.08 -27.53
C GLU A 718 16.64 -19.69 -26.84
N ARG A 719 17.51 -19.49 -25.84
CA ARG A 719 17.61 -18.23 -25.06
C ARG A 719 17.88 -17.01 -25.96
N SER A 720 18.67 -17.18 -27.03
CA SER A 720 18.97 -16.14 -28.00
C SER A 720 17.73 -15.60 -28.72
N ARG A 721 16.64 -16.37 -28.77
CA ARG A 721 15.39 -16.05 -29.43
C ARG A 721 14.26 -15.66 -28.46
N SER A 722 14.57 -15.39 -27.20
CA SER A 722 13.57 -15.09 -26.17
C SER A 722 12.69 -13.88 -26.50
N GLN A 723 13.19 -12.89 -27.25
CA GLN A 723 12.39 -11.74 -27.72
C GLN A 723 11.35 -12.14 -28.79
N GLU A 724 11.67 -13.11 -29.65
CA GLU A 724 10.71 -13.63 -30.64
C GLU A 724 9.61 -14.42 -29.91
N VAL A 725 10.00 -15.18 -28.90
CA VAL A 725 9.06 -15.92 -28.04
C VAL A 725 8.12 -14.97 -27.30
N ALA A 726 8.60 -13.84 -26.77
CA ALA A 726 7.77 -12.82 -26.13
C ALA A 726 6.70 -12.28 -27.09
N LYS A 727 7.08 -11.99 -28.34
CA LYS A 727 6.13 -11.51 -29.38
C LYS A 727 5.07 -12.55 -29.73
N ALA A 728 5.46 -13.82 -29.82
CA ALA A 728 4.52 -14.91 -30.11
C ALA A 728 3.52 -15.10 -28.93
N VAL A 729 4.00 -15.02 -27.69
CA VAL A 729 3.14 -15.06 -26.53
C VAL A 729 2.18 -13.86 -26.50
N ALA A 730 2.66 -12.65 -26.78
CA ALA A 730 1.83 -11.44 -26.87
C ALA A 730 0.73 -11.57 -27.96
N HIS A 731 1.06 -12.21 -29.08
CA HIS A 731 0.08 -12.49 -30.13
C HIS A 731 -1.06 -13.39 -29.63
N PHE A 732 -0.74 -14.52 -29.00
CA PHE A 732 -1.76 -15.42 -28.45
C PHE A 732 -2.54 -14.78 -27.30
N ASN A 733 -1.88 -13.99 -26.44
CA ASN A 733 -2.59 -13.21 -25.41
C ASN A 733 -3.61 -12.25 -26.01
N GLY A 734 -3.23 -11.57 -27.12
CA GLY A 734 -4.13 -10.66 -27.83
C GLY A 734 -5.38 -11.37 -28.37
N LEU A 735 -5.23 -12.53 -29.01
CA LEU A 735 -6.33 -13.34 -29.52
C LEU A 735 -7.26 -13.81 -28.39
N LEU A 736 -6.71 -14.42 -27.35
CA LEU A 736 -7.48 -14.97 -26.23
C LEU A 736 -8.17 -13.89 -25.38
N SER A 737 -7.53 -12.73 -25.23
CA SER A 737 -8.11 -11.61 -24.48
C SER A 737 -9.32 -10.99 -25.19
N VAL A 738 -9.31 -10.89 -26.53
CA VAL A 738 -10.47 -10.41 -27.33
C VAL A 738 -11.67 -11.32 -27.12
N GLU A 739 -11.46 -12.64 -27.02
CA GLU A 739 -12.49 -13.64 -26.80
C GLU A 739 -12.85 -13.80 -25.30
N ASN A 740 -12.20 -13.04 -24.40
CA ASN A 740 -12.32 -13.15 -22.95
C ASN A 740 -12.09 -14.59 -22.44
N ARG A 741 -11.09 -15.26 -22.99
CA ARG A 741 -10.70 -16.65 -22.67
C ARG A 741 -9.44 -16.64 -21.79
N PRO A 742 -9.58 -16.94 -20.48
CA PRO A 742 -8.45 -17.07 -19.59
C PRO A 742 -7.64 -18.32 -19.94
N TYR A 743 -6.32 -18.24 -19.78
CA TYR A 743 -5.44 -19.33 -20.17
C TYR A 743 -4.36 -19.61 -19.12
N LEU A 744 -3.75 -20.80 -19.21
CA LEU A 744 -2.54 -21.21 -18.51
C LEU A 744 -1.33 -20.87 -19.38
N LEU A 745 -0.38 -20.11 -18.84
CA LEU A 745 0.88 -19.79 -19.50
C LEU A 745 2.01 -20.66 -18.93
N ILE A 746 2.69 -21.46 -19.77
CA ILE A 746 3.82 -22.29 -19.36
C ILE A 746 5.05 -21.91 -20.17
N GLY A 747 6.17 -21.64 -19.50
CA GLY A 747 7.41 -21.30 -20.18
C GLY A 747 8.66 -21.76 -19.43
N VAL A 748 9.79 -21.61 -20.11
CA VAL A 748 11.13 -21.91 -19.60
C VAL A 748 11.83 -20.61 -19.21
N GLY A 749 12.44 -20.56 -18.02
CA GLY A 749 13.03 -19.34 -17.47
C GLY A 749 11.98 -18.43 -16.82
N ARG A 750 12.36 -17.22 -16.50
CA ARG A 750 11.51 -16.20 -15.87
C ARG A 750 10.65 -15.47 -16.89
N TRP A 751 9.42 -15.22 -16.56
CA TRP A 751 8.59 -14.28 -17.30
C TRP A 751 8.87 -12.84 -16.86
N GLY A 752 8.85 -11.90 -17.81
CA GLY A 752 9.06 -10.47 -17.54
C GLY A 752 10.51 -10.10 -17.19
N SER A 753 11.48 -10.92 -17.53
CA SER A 753 12.90 -10.61 -17.33
C SER A 753 13.47 -9.86 -18.54
N ASN A 754 14.01 -8.67 -18.32
CA ASN A 754 14.73 -7.92 -19.36
C ASN A 754 16.11 -8.51 -19.72
N ASP A 755 16.57 -9.53 -18.97
CA ASP A 755 17.77 -10.30 -19.30
C ASP A 755 17.38 -11.57 -20.07
N PRO A 756 17.69 -11.68 -21.36
CA PRO A 756 17.36 -12.86 -22.19
C PRO A 756 17.93 -14.17 -21.69
N TRP A 757 19.00 -14.11 -20.89
CA TRP A 757 19.63 -15.30 -20.30
C TRP A 757 18.87 -15.82 -19.07
N LEU A 758 18.02 -14.97 -18.46
CA LEU A 758 17.22 -15.34 -17.29
C LEU A 758 15.80 -15.78 -17.65
N GLY A 759 15.31 -15.42 -18.86
CA GLY A 759 13.96 -15.80 -19.24
C GLY A 759 13.40 -15.08 -20.47
N ILE A 760 12.09 -14.92 -20.50
CA ILE A 760 11.32 -14.38 -21.63
C ILE A 760 10.89 -12.94 -21.28
N PRO A 761 11.30 -11.93 -22.06
CA PRO A 761 11.09 -10.52 -21.74
C PRO A 761 9.69 -10.01 -22.15
N VAL A 762 8.64 -10.60 -21.61
CA VAL A 762 7.27 -10.14 -21.81
C VAL A 762 6.95 -8.95 -20.88
N GLU A 763 6.13 -8.03 -21.37
CA GLU A 763 5.50 -7.01 -20.56
C GLU A 763 4.18 -7.53 -19.99
N TRP A 764 3.63 -6.84 -18.98
CA TRP A 764 2.43 -7.33 -18.29
C TRP A 764 1.21 -7.40 -19.21
N ASP A 765 1.02 -6.42 -20.08
CA ASP A 765 -0.08 -6.37 -21.05
C ASP A 765 0.00 -7.48 -22.10
N GLU A 766 1.20 -7.97 -22.39
CA GLU A 766 1.45 -9.08 -23.30
C GLU A 766 1.02 -10.45 -22.75
N ILE A 767 0.69 -10.54 -21.45
CA ILE A 767 0.24 -11.76 -20.79
C ILE A 767 -0.94 -11.55 -19.84
N SER A 768 -1.62 -10.41 -19.93
CA SER A 768 -2.68 -9.98 -19.01
C SER A 768 -3.90 -10.92 -18.97
N GLY A 769 -4.13 -11.74 -19.98
CA GLY A 769 -5.17 -12.77 -20.02
C GLY A 769 -4.83 -14.06 -19.28
N ALA A 770 -3.57 -14.27 -18.92
CA ALA A 770 -3.15 -15.46 -18.16
C ALA A 770 -3.74 -15.43 -16.73
N ARG A 771 -4.33 -16.54 -16.29
CA ARG A 771 -4.82 -16.72 -14.90
C ARG A 771 -3.91 -17.58 -14.05
N VAL A 772 -3.07 -18.38 -14.71
CA VAL A 772 -2.03 -19.17 -14.05
C VAL A 772 -0.77 -19.10 -14.91
N ILE A 773 0.38 -18.94 -14.28
CA ILE A 773 1.67 -18.83 -14.92
C ILE A 773 2.62 -19.87 -14.30
N VAL A 774 3.34 -20.61 -15.14
CA VAL A 774 4.36 -21.57 -14.75
C VAL A 774 5.71 -21.13 -15.31
N GLU A 775 6.69 -20.97 -14.42
CA GLU A 775 8.10 -20.77 -14.73
C GLU A 775 8.86 -22.06 -14.48
N ALA A 776 9.41 -22.66 -15.52
CA ALA A 776 10.15 -23.90 -15.38
C ALA A 776 11.66 -23.70 -15.56
N GLY A 777 12.45 -24.31 -14.72
CA GLY A 777 13.90 -24.45 -14.90
C GLY A 777 14.22 -25.20 -16.20
N PHE A 778 15.33 -24.83 -16.84
CA PHE A 778 15.70 -25.32 -18.13
C PHE A 778 17.18 -25.80 -18.15
N ARG A 779 17.42 -27.07 -18.39
CA ARG A 779 18.76 -27.68 -18.41
C ARG A 779 19.55 -27.32 -17.13
N ASP A 780 20.57 -26.50 -17.28
CA ASP A 780 21.50 -26.02 -16.25
C ASP A 780 21.01 -24.70 -15.56
N PHE A 781 19.80 -24.23 -15.89
CA PHE A 781 19.26 -22.97 -15.35
C PHE A 781 18.15 -23.21 -14.34
N ARG A 782 18.41 -22.83 -13.07
CA ARG A 782 17.43 -22.83 -12.00
C ARG A 782 16.68 -21.50 -11.97
N VAL A 783 15.36 -21.55 -12.03
CA VAL A 783 14.50 -20.38 -11.91
C VAL A 783 14.30 -20.04 -10.44
N THR A 784 14.48 -18.76 -10.10
CA THR A 784 14.15 -18.21 -8.79
C THR A 784 13.14 -17.08 -8.95
N PRO A 785 12.05 -17.05 -8.17
CA PRO A 785 11.04 -15.99 -8.27
C PRO A 785 11.62 -14.60 -8.06
N SER A 786 11.23 -13.65 -8.93
CA SER A 786 11.70 -12.25 -8.90
C SER A 786 10.89 -11.40 -7.91
N GLN A 787 10.94 -11.70 -6.63
CA GLN A 787 10.12 -11.06 -5.59
C GLN A 787 10.32 -9.54 -5.41
N GLY A 788 11.17 -8.89 -6.16
CA GLY A 788 11.37 -7.42 -6.10
C GLY A 788 10.87 -6.70 -7.33
N SER A 789 10.52 -7.43 -8.40
CA SER A 789 10.19 -6.86 -9.69
C SER A 789 8.75 -6.34 -9.77
N HIS A 790 8.52 -5.39 -10.68
CA HIS A 790 7.17 -4.90 -11.02
C HIS A 790 6.29 -6.02 -11.58
N PHE A 791 6.87 -6.93 -12.36
CA PHE A 791 6.19 -8.12 -12.86
C PHE A 791 5.60 -8.97 -11.72
N PHE A 792 6.41 -9.27 -10.70
CA PHE A 792 5.96 -10.04 -9.55
C PHE A 792 4.86 -9.32 -8.73
N GLN A 793 4.90 -7.97 -8.70
CA GLN A 793 3.86 -7.17 -8.03
C GLN A 793 2.53 -7.26 -8.76
N ASN A 794 2.54 -7.23 -10.10
CA ASN A 794 1.35 -7.42 -10.90
C ASN A 794 0.74 -8.82 -10.69
N LEU A 795 1.57 -9.89 -10.61
CA LEU A 795 1.10 -11.23 -10.25
C LEU A 795 0.30 -11.23 -8.95
N THR A 796 0.83 -10.58 -7.92
CA THR A 796 0.16 -10.51 -6.61
C THR A 796 -1.08 -9.65 -6.62
N ALA A 797 -1.07 -8.52 -7.33
CA ALA A 797 -2.18 -7.58 -7.43
C ALA A 797 -3.39 -8.18 -8.16
N PHE A 798 -3.15 -8.90 -9.25
CA PHE A 798 -4.21 -9.56 -10.02
C PHE A 798 -4.55 -10.97 -9.54
N GLN A 799 -3.91 -11.42 -8.45
CA GLN A 799 -4.15 -12.74 -7.86
C GLN A 799 -3.95 -13.89 -8.86
N ILE A 800 -2.93 -13.77 -9.71
CA ILE A 800 -2.56 -14.79 -10.69
C ILE A 800 -1.94 -15.98 -9.96
N GLY A 801 -2.38 -17.18 -10.29
CA GLY A 801 -1.72 -18.41 -9.85
C GLY A 801 -0.31 -18.50 -10.43
N TYR A 802 0.71 -18.66 -9.58
CA TYR A 802 2.09 -18.64 -10.04
C TYR A 802 2.88 -19.80 -9.48
N PHE A 803 3.47 -20.60 -10.38
CA PHE A 803 4.22 -21.81 -10.07
C PHE A 803 5.67 -21.67 -10.51
N THR A 804 6.60 -21.93 -9.62
CA THR A 804 8.01 -22.07 -9.98
C THR A 804 8.40 -23.54 -9.89
N VAL A 805 8.98 -24.08 -10.94
CA VAL A 805 9.29 -25.52 -11.08
C VAL A 805 10.76 -25.68 -11.44
N ASN A 806 11.52 -26.41 -10.61
CA ASN A 806 12.92 -26.77 -10.86
C ASN A 806 13.08 -28.28 -10.60
N PRO A 807 12.89 -29.12 -11.59
CA PRO A 807 12.90 -30.57 -11.42
C PRO A 807 14.20 -31.10 -10.83
N ASP A 808 15.36 -30.63 -11.31
CA ASP A 808 16.68 -31.02 -10.85
C ASP A 808 16.96 -30.70 -9.38
N ALA A 809 16.24 -29.69 -8.84
CA ALA A 809 16.31 -29.31 -7.43
C ALA A 809 15.22 -29.98 -6.57
N GLY A 810 14.38 -30.85 -7.14
CA GLY A 810 13.24 -31.45 -6.45
C GLY A 810 12.13 -30.45 -6.13
N GLU A 811 12.06 -29.34 -6.86
CA GLU A 811 11.10 -28.23 -6.64
C GLU A 811 9.93 -28.31 -7.63
N GLY A 812 9.38 -29.50 -7.82
CA GLY A 812 8.22 -29.74 -8.67
C GLY A 812 8.56 -30.34 -10.04
N THR A 813 7.52 -30.58 -10.85
CA THR A 813 7.61 -31.17 -12.18
C THR A 813 6.58 -30.58 -13.13
N VAL A 814 6.90 -30.59 -14.44
CA VAL A 814 5.97 -30.31 -15.55
C VAL A 814 6.04 -31.53 -16.49
N ASP A 815 4.89 -32.00 -16.93
CA ASP A 815 4.80 -33.10 -17.90
C ASP A 815 4.95 -32.55 -19.33
N TRP A 816 6.20 -32.36 -19.73
CA TRP A 816 6.55 -31.83 -21.04
C TRP A 816 6.24 -32.80 -22.17
N GLU A 817 6.34 -34.14 -21.94
CA GLU A 817 6.02 -35.17 -22.91
C GLU A 817 4.54 -35.09 -23.27
N TRP A 818 3.67 -35.07 -22.28
CA TRP A 818 2.24 -34.93 -22.48
C TRP A 818 1.90 -33.64 -23.22
N LEU A 819 2.50 -32.50 -22.85
CA LEU A 819 2.27 -31.21 -23.55
C LEU A 819 2.68 -31.27 -25.02
N THR A 820 3.78 -31.95 -25.33
CA THR A 820 4.28 -32.08 -26.71
C THR A 820 3.37 -32.97 -27.57
N GLU A 821 2.72 -33.96 -26.98
CA GLU A 821 1.80 -34.89 -27.66
C GLU A 821 0.42 -34.25 -27.97
N GLN A 822 0.05 -33.16 -27.29
CA GLN A 822 -1.25 -32.51 -27.52
C GLN A 822 -1.28 -31.79 -28.87
N PRO A 823 -2.41 -31.88 -29.63
CA PRO A 823 -2.57 -31.12 -30.85
C PRO A 823 -2.62 -29.61 -30.55
N SER A 824 -1.88 -28.80 -31.29
CA SER A 824 -1.96 -27.33 -31.23
C SER A 824 -3.11 -26.84 -32.12
N VAL A 825 -3.82 -25.81 -31.63
CA VAL A 825 -4.78 -25.06 -32.45
C VAL A 825 -4.02 -24.11 -33.37
N ASP A 826 -2.93 -23.54 -32.84
CA ASP A 826 -2.05 -22.62 -33.57
C ASP A 826 -0.64 -22.65 -33.00
N GLU A 827 0.37 -22.32 -33.83
CA GLU A 827 1.78 -22.30 -33.45
C GLU A 827 2.50 -21.09 -34.07
N ASP A 828 3.32 -20.43 -33.26
CA ASP A 828 4.25 -19.39 -33.70
C ASP A 828 5.65 -19.67 -33.15
N GLY A 829 6.57 -20.08 -34.02
CA GLY A 829 7.91 -20.49 -33.64
C GLY A 829 7.93 -21.69 -32.71
N CYS A 830 8.35 -21.50 -31.47
CA CYS A 830 8.32 -22.54 -30.43
C CYS A 830 7.17 -22.32 -29.41
N VAL A 831 6.26 -21.37 -29.67
CA VAL A 831 5.08 -21.12 -28.84
C VAL A 831 3.88 -21.83 -29.46
N ARG A 832 3.16 -22.59 -28.64
CA ARG A 832 2.01 -23.37 -29.04
C ARG A 832 0.78 -22.99 -28.25
N HIS A 833 -0.34 -22.81 -28.91
CA HIS A 833 -1.64 -22.65 -28.28
C HIS A 833 -2.37 -24.00 -28.34
N LEU A 834 -2.69 -24.54 -27.17
CA LEU A 834 -3.47 -25.77 -27.01
C LEU A 834 -4.83 -25.42 -26.45
N GLN A 835 -5.88 -26.07 -26.95
CA GLN A 835 -7.26 -25.93 -26.50
C GLN A 835 -7.86 -27.29 -26.17
N PHE A 836 -8.53 -27.38 -25.04
CA PHE A 836 -9.12 -28.61 -24.53
C PHE A 836 -10.66 -28.52 -24.47
N GLU A 837 -11.34 -29.64 -24.65
CA GLU A 837 -12.79 -29.73 -24.50
C GLU A 837 -13.24 -29.69 -23.02
N ALA A 838 -12.41 -30.22 -22.12
CA ALA A 838 -12.61 -30.19 -20.68
C ALA A 838 -11.59 -29.24 -20.01
N PRO A 839 -11.96 -28.53 -18.94
CA PRO A 839 -11.08 -27.57 -18.31
C PRO A 839 -9.94 -28.26 -17.54
N LEU A 840 -8.80 -27.60 -17.50
CA LEU A 840 -7.76 -27.91 -16.52
C LEU A 840 -8.25 -27.45 -15.14
N ARG A 841 -7.87 -28.23 -14.12
CA ARG A 841 -8.15 -27.89 -12.73
C ARG A 841 -6.85 -27.52 -12.01
N VAL A 842 -6.82 -26.33 -11.42
CA VAL A 842 -5.66 -25.82 -10.66
C VAL A 842 -6.03 -25.73 -9.19
N VAL A 843 -5.18 -26.23 -8.31
CA VAL A 843 -5.33 -26.16 -6.87
C VAL A 843 -4.06 -25.56 -6.26
N MET A 844 -4.21 -24.52 -5.45
CA MET A 844 -3.09 -23.75 -4.88
C MET A 844 -3.29 -23.50 -3.40
N ASN A 845 -2.19 -23.61 -2.64
CA ASN A 845 -2.12 -23.26 -1.23
C ASN A 845 -0.83 -22.50 -0.92
N SER A 846 -0.89 -21.18 -0.85
CA SER A 846 0.28 -20.34 -0.59
C SER A 846 0.84 -20.49 0.83
N ARG A 847 0.08 -21.02 1.80
CA ARG A 847 0.60 -21.27 3.16
C ARG A 847 1.57 -22.43 3.21
N THR A 848 1.29 -23.47 2.44
CA THR A 848 2.18 -24.63 2.29
C THR A 848 3.13 -24.47 1.11
N SER A 849 2.99 -23.39 0.33
CA SER A 849 3.67 -23.14 -0.93
C SER A 849 3.50 -24.29 -1.94
N GLN A 850 2.41 -25.05 -1.85
CA GLN A 850 2.13 -26.21 -2.69
C GLN A 850 1.01 -25.92 -3.68
N GLY A 851 1.12 -26.49 -4.86
CA GLY A 851 0.06 -26.43 -5.87
C GLY A 851 0.23 -27.50 -6.94
N VAL A 852 -0.90 -27.83 -7.56
CA VAL A 852 -0.99 -28.81 -8.64
C VAL A 852 -1.90 -28.31 -9.74
N ILE A 853 -1.57 -28.66 -10.96
CA ILE A 853 -2.38 -28.47 -12.16
C ILE A 853 -2.71 -29.85 -12.71
N PHE A 854 -3.97 -30.17 -12.79
CA PHE A 854 -4.43 -31.44 -13.33
C PHE A 854 -4.61 -31.34 -14.85
N LYS A 855 -4.33 -32.43 -15.53
CA LYS A 855 -4.72 -32.63 -16.91
C LYS A 855 -6.25 -32.62 -17.04
N PRO A 856 -6.81 -32.26 -18.22
CA PRO A 856 -8.24 -32.32 -18.45
C PRO A 856 -8.77 -33.73 -18.23
N GLU A 857 -9.86 -33.92 -17.50
CA GLU A 857 -10.53 -35.21 -17.35
C GLU A 857 -11.25 -35.53 -18.66
N VAL A 858 -10.74 -36.49 -19.44
CA VAL A 858 -11.48 -37.06 -20.57
C VAL A 858 -12.50 -38.02 -19.98
N GLU A 859 -13.80 -37.73 -20.05
CA GLU A 859 -14.84 -38.71 -19.78
C GLU A 859 -14.60 -39.90 -20.71
N ARG A 860 -14.09 -41.03 -20.15
CA ARG A 860 -14.14 -42.29 -20.90
C ARG A 860 -15.60 -42.62 -21.11
N PRO A 861 -16.08 -42.79 -22.35
CA PRO A 861 -17.45 -43.30 -22.56
C PRO A 861 -17.57 -44.61 -21.79
N ALA A 862 -18.60 -44.71 -20.95
CA ALA A 862 -18.88 -45.92 -20.22
C ALA A 862 -18.87 -47.10 -21.21
N ALA A 863 -17.98 -48.05 -20.97
CA ALA A 863 -17.96 -49.28 -21.77
C ALA A 863 -19.33 -49.93 -21.70
N ILE A 864 -20.03 -49.97 -22.87
CA ILE A 864 -21.33 -50.59 -23.06
C ILE A 864 -21.18 -52.08 -22.83
#